data_6b271d9e65a5c48970ca383ebec21378
#
_entry.id   6b271d9e65a5c48970ca383ebec21378
#
_cell.length_a   1.000
_cell.length_b   1.000
_cell.length_c   1.000
_cell.angle_alpha   90.00
_cell.angle_beta   90.00
_cell.angle_gamma   90.00
#
_symmetry.space_group_name_H-M   'P 1'
#
loop_
_entity.id
_entity.type
_entity.pdbx_description
1 polymer ?
#
loop_
_entity_poly.entity_id
_entity_poly.type
_entity_poly.pdbx_seq_one_letter_code
_entity_poly.pdbx_strand_id
1 'polypeptide(L)'
;MDFLGGVMQHKSITLIVFLEYIISGHPGADSAKLRAFRCDGHSCNPAVGNLATGRTPVTLTTCGQNSTELYCFYPDHHLLHHGPQGCGQPRCTKCNANQPDNSHLPSAMTDDFFLNPASWWQSAQGVHREEIRLDLETEFYLTHVIVVFKSPRPAAMVLERSQDYGQTWRPYKYFSANCTATFGLPDDTTEEGSLCTSRYSDVMPCTRGEVIFRALTPANKIEDPYGPEAQDLMKLTNLRLLLLKRQECPCQGSGLLEKPHRFSHYAIYDLIVRGSCFCNGHAEECQLANGTVVVDNMVHGKCMCRHNTAGQHCERCAPLYNDQPWEPGDGKTGTPNECRKCRCHSHAESCHFDLSVWLASGKQSGGVCDNCKHNTEGYRCQRCKPGFYRDKGKPMSSPEICKPCSCHLMGSVNTTFNQSWKCHPKTGFCFCKPGVAGPKCDRCLLGYWGFGENGCQPCDCARDCDKHTGECLNNYDNQAFFNIPIGGRIPDLIQTPANETEDEWQWNDHEQGFSALRHPEKCVCKERILGSVANFCQMKYAYVIKAKILSAHDKGTHAEVIVKVKKVLKSGRVKITRSNRSIYPESWTNRGCTCPILNPGVDYLIAGQEDTRTNKLLVNMNSLVKPWKAHWGKLVADMLRTGCK
;
A
#
# COMPACT_ATOMS: atom_id res chain seq x y z
N MET A 1 44.53 -51.96 -5.91
CA MET A 1 43.63 -51.08 -6.62
C MET A 1 42.39 -50.98 -5.74
N ASP A 2 42.01 -49.76 -5.40
CA ASP A 2 40.91 -49.33 -4.53
C ASP A 2 41.26 -48.91 -3.09
N PHE A 3 41.77 -47.73 -3.04
CA PHE A 3 41.77 -46.88 -1.85
C PHE A 3 41.74 -45.44 -2.32
N LEU A 4 40.57 -44.83 -2.43
CA LEU A 4 40.36 -43.38 -2.46
C LEU A 4 38.83 -43.09 -2.54
N GLY A 5 38.24 -42.97 -1.33
CA GLY A 5 36.80 -42.65 -1.26
C GLY A 5 36.31 -42.30 0.17
N GLY A 6 37.06 -41.52 0.93
CA GLY A 6 36.64 -41.30 2.31
C GLY A 6 37.10 -40.00 2.99
N VAL A 7 37.59 -39.01 2.26
CA VAL A 7 38.21 -37.83 2.92
C VAL A 7 37.70 -36.47 2.35
N MET A 8 36.57 -36.41 1.67
CA MET A 8 36.12 -35.14 1.09
C MET A 8 34.91 -34.47 1.72
N GLN A 9 34.33 -34.99 2.82
CA GLN A 9 33.14 -34.33 3.41
C GLN A 9 33.43 -33.43 4.63
N HIS A 10 34.61 -33.53 5.24
CA HIS A 10 34.93 -32.68 6.40
C HIS A 10 35.67 -31.37 6.10
N LYS A 11 36.21 -31.20 4.91
CA LYS A 11 36.92 -29.96 4.53
C LYS A 11 36.05 -28.83 3.97
N SER A 12 34.83 -29.12 3.52
CA SER A 12 33.95 -28.08 2.93
C SER A 12 33.27 -27.17 3.93
N ILE A 13 32.98 -27.66 5.15
CA ILE A 13 32.27 -26.85 6.16
C ILE A 13 33.25 -25.88 6.85
N THR A 14 34.49 -26.29 7.07
CA THR A 14 35.54 -25.42 7.63
C THR A 14 35.94 -24.30 6.65
N LEU A 15 35.87 -24.57 5.35
CA LEU A 15 36.22 -23.57 4.32
C LEU A 15 35.17 -22.47 4.16
N ILE A 16 33.89 -22.79 4.37
CA ILE A 16 32.80 -21.80 4.30
C ILE A 16 32.85 -20.84 5.50
N VAL A 17 33.12 -21.34 6.69
CA VAL A 17 33.33 -20.51 7.89
C VAL A 17 34.60 -19.66 7.78
N PHE A 18 35.68 -20.16 7.13
CA PHE A 18 36.90 -19.39 6.90
C PHE A 18 36.79 -18.36 5.80
N LEU A 19 35.94 -18.57 4.78
CA LEU A 19 35.68 -17.53 3.75
C LEU A 19 34.86 -16.35 4.29
N GLU A 20 33.92 -16.58 5.20
CA GLU A 20 33.23 -15.49 5.89
C GLU A 20 34.15 -14.72 6.84
N TYR A 21 35.20 -15.36 7.39
CA TYR A 21 36.19 -14.73 8.29
C TYR A 21 37.22 -13.85 7.56
N ILE A 22 37.52 -14.13 6.29
CA ILE A 22 38.46 -13.33 5.48
C ILE A 22 37.77 -12.07 4.93
N ILE A 23 36.43 -12.05 4.83
CA ILE A 23 35.66 -10.89 4.37
C ILE A 23 35.40 -9.86 5.50
N SER A 24 35.58 -10.26 6.79
CA SER A 24 35.36 -9.38 7.95
C SER A 24 36.64 -8.72 8.50
N GLY A 25 37.78 -8.78 7.79
CA GLY A 25 39.04 -8.20 8.19
C GLY A 25 39.20 -6.71 7.80
N HIS A 26 39.15 -5.83 8.78
CA HIS A 26 39.51 -4.40 8.86
C HIS A 26 38.48 -3.37 8.36
N PRO A 27 38.02 -2.45 9.21
CA PRO A 27 37.23 -1.31 8.82
C PRO A 27 38.14 -0.20 8.26
N GLY A 28 38.46 -0.27 6.99
CA GLY A 28 39.06 0.84 6.25
C GLY A 28 37.97 1.72 5.61
N ALA A 29 38.25 3.00 5.43
CA ALA A 29 37.35 4.06 4.97
C ALA A 29 36.56 3.81 3.67
N ASP A 30 36.75 2.69 2.97
CA ASP A 30 36.03 2.32 1.75
C ASP A 30 34.69 1.57 2.00
N SER A 31 34.49 1.04 3.21
CA SER A 31 33.25 0.33 3.57
C SER A 31 32.03 1.26 3.66
N ALA A 32 32.25 2.54 3.95
CA ALA A 32 31.17 3.52 4.03
C ALA A 32 30.61 3.91 2.65
N LYS A 33 31.43 3.89 1.59
CA LYS A 33 31.00 4.19 0.22
C LYS A 33 30.26 3.04 -0.45
N LEU A 34 30.60 1.78 -0.15
CA LEU A 34 29.85 0.62 -0.66
C LEU A 34 28.47 0.46 -0.01
N ARG A 35 28.27 0.96 1.23
CA ARG A 35 26.99 0.93 1.92
C ARG A 35 25.94 1.87 1.31
N ALA A 36 26.33 2.92 0.61
CA ALA A 36 25.45 3.95 0.06
C ALA A 36 24.60 3.50 -1.14
N PHE A 37 24.83 2.31 -1.70
CA PHE A 37 24.19 1.86 -2.95
C PHE A 37 23.20 0.70 -2.82
N ARG A 38 22.99 0.16 -1.64
CA ARG A 38 22.19 -1.08 -1.51
C ARG A 38 20.68 -0.89 -1.72
N CYS A 39 20.11 0.26 -1.32
CA CYS A 39 18.69 0.55 -1.47
C CYS A 39 18.34 1.49 -2.64
N ASP A 40 19.33 2.13 -3.27
CA ASP A 40 19.06 3.08 -4.36
C ASP A 40 18.61 2.34 -5.63
N GLY A 41 17.30 2.41 -5.92
CA GLY A 41 16.70 1.79 -7.09
C GLY A 41 16.51 0.27 -7.03
N HIS A 42 16.77 -0.33 -5.85
CA HIS A 42 16.61 -1.78 -5.65
C HIS A 42 15.92 -2.11 -4.33
N SER A 43 15.19 -3.22 -4.29
CA SER A 43 14.70 -3.79 -3.03
C SER A 43 15.89 -4.14 -2.13
N CYS A 44 15.80 -3.85 -0.85
CA CYS A 44 16.91 -3.97 0.09
C CYS A 44 16.49 -4.63 1.40
N ASN A 45 17.44 -5.36 1.99
CA ASN A 45 17.26 -6.07 3.26
C ASN A 45 18.32 -5.67 4.28
N PRO A 46 17.93 -5.60 5.55
CA PRO A 46 18.87 -5.51 6.65
C PRO A 46 19.79 -6.73 6.73
N ALA A 47 21.00 -6.51 7.26
CA ALA A 47 21.96 -7.59 7.48
C ALA A 47 21.43 -8.63 8.48
N VAL A 48 21.73 -9.90 8.22
CA VAL A 48 21.38 -11.01 9.12
C VAL A 48 22.30 -11.00 10.34
N GLY A 49 21.71 -10.92 11.53
CA GLY A 49 22.41 -11.00 12.82
C GLY A 49 21.87 -12.12 13.70
N ASN A 50 22.24 -12.11 14.98
CA ASN A 50 21.68 -13.03 15.98
C ASN A 50 20.54 -12.34 16.73
N LEU A 51 19.31 -12.78 16.50
CA LEU A 51 18.09 -12.23 17.15
C LEU A 51 18.08 -12.52 18.67
N ALA A 52 18.83 -13.52 19.13
CA ALA A 52 18.89 -13.86 20.55
C ALA A 52 19.82 -12.93 21.36
N THR A 53 20.78 -12.26 20.70
CA THR A 53 21.71 -11.33 21.37
C THR A 53 20.96 -10.22 22.11
N GLY A 54 21.28 -10.01 23.39
CA GLY A 54 20.68 -9.01 24.25
C GLY A 54 19.26 -9.36 24.75
N ARG A 55 18.76 -10.56 24.46
CA ARG A 55 17.46 -11.06 24.92
C ARG A 55 17.66 -12.30 25.78
N THR A 56 17.04 -12.33 26.96
CA THR A 56 17.12 -13.47 27.87
C THR A 56 15.94 -14.41 27.62
N PRO A 57 16.19 -15.68 27.27
CA PRO A 57 15.14 -16.68 27.14
C PRO A 57 14.42 -16.93 28.47
N VAL A 58 13.16 -17.28 28.41
CA VAL A 58 12.35 -17.72 29.56
C VAL A 58 12.38 -19.25 29.59
N THR A 59 12.64 -19.83 30.75
CA THR A 59 12.68 -21.29 30.97
C THR A 59 11.76 -21.69 32.10
N LEU A 60 11.23 -22.92 32.08
CA LEU A 60 10.40 -23.41 33.18
C LEU A 60 11.20 -23.62 34.46
N THR A 61 12.44 -24.14 34.31
CA THR A 61 13.31 -24.43 35.45
C THR A 61 14.72 -23.94 35.21
N THR A 62 15.47 -23.69 36.31
CA THR A 62 16.90 -23.38 36.30
C THR A 62 17.56 -24.09 37.47
N CYS A 63 18.72 -24.69 37.24
CA CYS A 63 19.48 -25.41 38.26
C CYS A 63 19.82 -24.51 39.45
N GLY A 64 19.54 -25.00 40.66
CA GLY A 64 19.85 -24.25 41.86
C GLY A 64 18.96 -23.06 42.15
N GLN A 65 17.78 -22.95 41.53
CA GLN A 65 16.84 -21.84 41.73
C GLN A 65 16.24 -21.84 43.13
N ASN A 66 15.83 -23.01 43.64
CA ASN A 66 15.20 -23.14 44.95
C ASN A 66 16.23 -23.54 46.04
N SER A 67 17.22 -24.36 45.70
CA SER A 67 18.26 -24.85 46.62
C SER A 67 19.47 -25.26 45.81
N THR A 68 20.63 -25.31 46.45
CA THR A 68 21.85 -25.81 45.79
C THR A 68 21.68 -27.26 45.36
N GLU A 69 21.87 -27.56 44.09
CA GLU A 69 21.74 -28.89 43.47
C GLU A 69 23.10 -29.45 43.08
N LEU A 70 23.26 -30.78 43.24
CA LEU A 70 24.44 -31.50 42.78
C LEU A 70 24.14 -32.08 41.39
N TYR A 71 25.01 -31.84 40.42
CA TYR A 71 24.93 -32.41 39.08
C TYR A 71 26.27 -32.90 38.57
N CYS A 72 26.24 -33.80 37.58
CA CYS A 72 27.42 -34.30 36.90
C CYS A 72 27.33 -34.07 35.41
N PHE A 73 28.43 -33.81 34.74
CA PHE A 73 28.54 -33.58 33.32
C PHE A 73 29.79 -34.16 32.72
N TYR A 74 29.80 -34.39 31.42
CA TYR A 74 30.98 -34.78 30.67
C TYR A 74 31.75 -33.52 30.25
N PRO A 75 33.09 -33.43 30.55
CA PRO A 75 33.89 -32.29 30.10
C PRO A 75 34.05 -32.30 28.59
N ASP A 76 34.23 -31.11 28.01
CA ASP A 76 34.50 -30.98 26.58
C ASP A 76 35.91 -31.43 26.26
N HIS A 77 36.04 -32.48 25.49
CA HIS A 77 37.35 -33.00 25.07
C HIS A 77 37.75 -32.42 23.72
N HIS A 78 38.50 -31.34 23.73
CA HIS A 78 39.18 -30.87 22.50
C HIS A 78 40.57 -31.51 22.28
N LEU A 79 41.10 -32.24 23.22
CA LEU A 79 42.55 -32.57 23.17
C LEU A 79 43.00 -33.93 23.78
N LEU A 80 42.17 -34.95 23.89
CA LEU A 80 42.70 -36.24 24.33
C LEU A 80 42.38 -37.38 23.35
N HIS A 81 43.48 -37.91 22.77
CA HIS A 81 43.53 -39.06 21.89
C HIS A 81 42.97 -40.34 22.54
N HIS A 82 42.05 -41.00 21.86
CA HIS A 82 41.86 -42.44 21.72
C HIS A 82 41.63 -43.29 22.98
N GLY A 83 40.41 -43.35 23.42
CA GLY A 83 39.81 -44.57 23.96
C GLY A 83 38.68 -45.05 23.05
N PRO A 84 38.30 -46.32 23.04
CA PRO A 84 37.32 -46.87 22.08
C PRO A 84 35.90 -46.31 22.13
N GLN A 85 35.59 -45.38 23.03
CA GLN A 85 34.28 -44.81 23.21
C GLN A 85 34.22 -43.28 23.36
N GLY A 86 35.30 -42.54 23.22
CA GLY A 86 35.29 -41.06 23.19
C GLY A 86 34.71 -40.34 24.43
N CYS A 87 34.50 -41.02 25.53
CA CYS A 87 33.93 -40.49 26.76
C CYS A 87 35.01 -40.10 27.75
N GLY A 88 35.09 -38.81 28.09
CA GLY A 88 35.90 -38.35 29.20
C GLY A 88 35.33 -38.77 30.57
N GLN A 89 36.14 -38.71 31.61
CA GLN A 89 35.66 -38.96 32.98
C GLN A 89 34.66 -37.87 33.38
N PRO A 90 33.48 -38.22 33.91
CA PRO A 90 32.49 -37.25 34.34
C PRO A 90 32.99 -36.41 35.51
N ARG A 91 32.61 -35.15 35.54
CA ARG A 91 32.85 -34.23 36.64
C ARG A 91 31.54 -33.90 37.32
N CYS A 92 31.55 -33.84 38.66
CA CYS A 92 30.38 -33.46 39.45
C CYS A 92 30.68 -32.18 40.22
N THR A 93 29.71 -31.27 40.25
CA THR A 93 29.79 -30.00 40.95
C THR A 93 28.40 -29.57 41.45
N LYS A 94 28.29 -28.38 42.02
CA LYS A 94 27.05 -27.80 42.53
C LYS A 94 26.63 -26.63 41.69
N CYS A 95 25.33 -26.45 41.50
CA CYS A 95 24.75 -25.23 40.94
C CYS A 95 23.89 -24.48 41.97
N ASN A 96 23.93 -23.17 41.90
CA ASN A 96 23.08 -22.26 42.70
C ASN A 96 22.84 -20.99 41.89
N ALA A 97 21.58 -20.72 41.55
CA ALA A 97 21.22 -19.59 40.71
C ALA A 97 21.54 -18.23 41.35
N ASN A 98 21.68 -18.16 42.68
CA ASN A 98 22.00 -16.95 43.41
C ASN A 98 23.52 -16.70 43.61
N GLN A 99 24.37 -17.64 43.14
CA GLN A 99 25.82 -17.54 43.26
C GLN A 99 26.43 -17.42 41.85
N PRO A 100 27.03 -16.27 41.49
CA PRO A 100 27.52 -16.03 40.10
C PRO A 100 28.47 -17.13 39.59
N ASP A 101 29.39 -17.61 40.46
CA ASP A 101 30.40 -18.62 40.07
C ASP A 101 29.82 -20.01 39.81
N ASN A 102 28.63 -20.30 40.32
CA ASN A 102 27.94 -21.59 40.20
C ASN A 102 26.56 -21.48 39.56
N SER A 103 26.27 -20.36 38.94
CA SER A 103 24.98 -20.12 38.28
C SER A 103 24.98 -20.57 36.82
N HIS A 104 23.84 -21.14 36.38
CA HIS A 104 23.60 -21.55 35.01
C HIS A 104 22.28 -20.94 34.53
N LEU A 105 22.27 -19.60 34.43
CA LEU A 105 21.08 -18.82 34.12
C LEU A 105 20.70 -18.88 32.64
N PRO A 106 19.42 -18.62 32.28
CA PRO A 106 18.98 -18.62 30.89
C PRO A 106 19.73 -17.62 29.99
N SER A 107 20.23 -16.51 30.54
CA SER A 107 21.03 -15.52 29.82
C SER A 107 22.32 -16.08 29.23
N ALA A 108 22.86 -17.15 29.83
CA ALA A 108 24.05 -17.84 29.34
C ALA A 108 23.88 -18.53 27.98
N MET A 109 22.63 -18.74 27.52
CA MET A 109 22.36 -19.27 26.17
C MET A 109 22.46 -18.20 25.06
N THR A 110 22.46 -16.93 25.42
CA THR A 110 22.39 -15.81 24.47
C THR A 110 23.48 -14.76 24.72
N ASP A 111 24.47 -15.08 25.51
CA ASP A 111 25.66 -14.27 25.73
C ASP A 111 26.66 -14.37 24.55
N ASP A 112 27.87 -13.94 24.71
CA ASP A 112 28.87 -13.99 23.64
C ASP A 112 29.31 -15.44 23.36
N PHE A 113 29.09 -15.94 22.16
CA PHE A 113 29.47 -17.27 21.69
C PHE A 113 30.96 -17.60 21.89
N PHE A 114 31.81 -16.59 21.99
CA PHE A 114 33.26 -16.77 22.15
C PHE A 114 33.77 -16.69 23.59
N LEU A 115 32.87 -16.66 24.57
CA LEU A 115 33.30 -16.66 25.98
C LEU A 115 34.14 -17.91 26.32
N ASN A 116 35.25 -17.67 27.02
CA ASN A 116 36.12 -18.75 27.51
C ASN A 116 36.43 -18.53 29.00
N PRO A 117 35.94 -19.40 29.93
CA PRO A 117 35.25 -20.66 29.67
C PRO A 117 33.82 -20.45 29.18
N ALA A 118 33.33 -21.38 28.34
CA ALA A 118 31.99 -21.34 27.82
C ALA A 118 30.95 -21.43 28.95
N SER A 119 30.03 -20.49 28.99
CA SER A 119 28.86 -20.47 29.86
C SER A 119 27.77 -21.39 29.31
N TRP A 120 26.80 -21.79 30.13
CA TRP A 120 25.65 -22.57 29.70
C TRP A 120 24.47 -22.39 30.65
N TRP A 121 23.28 -22.55 30.15
CA TRP A 121 22.08 -22.74 30.96
C TRP A 121 21.86 -24.19 31.28
N GLN A 122 21.32 -24.48 32.48
CA GLN A 122 20.97 -25.82 32.91
C GLN A 122 19.61 -25.85 33.62
N SER A 123 18.76 -26.83 33.28
CA SER A 123 17.51 -27.10 33.96
C SER A 123 17.70 -27.66 35.36
N ALA A 124 16.68 -27.65 36.19
CA ALA A 124 16.66 -28.39 37.45
C ALA A 124 16.89 -29.88 37.21
N GLN A 125 17.36 -30.59 38.27
CA GLN A 125 17.60 -32.04 38.22
C GLN A 125 16.27 -32.82 38.15
N GLY A 126 16.26 -33.92 37.40
CA GLY A 126 15.13 -34.84 37.30
C GLY A 126 14.01 -34.35 36.37
N VAL A 127 14.17 -33.22 35.74
CA VAL A 127 13.18 -32.66 34.81
C VAL A 127 13.05 -33.52 33.56
N HIS A 128 11.84 -33.97 33.23
CA HIS A 128 11.56 -34.77 32.04
C HIS A 128 11.19 -33.90 30.82
N ARG A 129 10.49 -32.80 31.05
CA ARG A 129 10.06 -31.83 30.01
C ARG A 129 10.52 -30.45 30.41
N GLU A 130 10.97 -29.70 29.43
CA GLU A 130 11.41 -28.32 29.60
C GLU A 130 10.93 -27.47 28.43
N GLU A 131 10.70 -26.20 28.70
CA GLU A 131 10.34 -25.21 27.70
C GLU A 131 11.34 -24.06 27.74
N ILE A 132 11.85 -23.68 26.59
CA ILE A 132 12.70 -22.51 26.42
C ILE A 132 12.00 -21.60 25.43
N ARG A 133 11.66 -20.37 25.84
CA ARG A 133 10.95 -19.41 25.05
C ARG A 133 11.77 -18.13 24.88
N LEU A 134 11.99 -17.72 23.65
CA LEU A 134 12.60 -16.45 23.30
C LEU A 134 11.51 -15.52 22.78
N ASP A 135 11.27 -14.43 23.50
CA ASP A 135 10.29 -13.40 23.15
C ASP A 135 11.02 -12.24 22.44
N LEU A 136 10.47 -11.81 21.30
CA LEU A 136 10.97 -10.71 20.51
C LEU A 136 9.98 -9.52 20.63
N GLU A 137 10.51 -8.32 20.63
CA GLU A 137 9.71 -7.10 20.81
C GLU A 137 8.82 -6.73 19.60
N THR A 138 9.08 -7.35 18.45
CA THR A 138 8.34 -7.13 17.21
C THR A 138 8.49 -8.32 16.27
N GLU A 139 8.01 -8.19 15.05
CA GLU A 139 8.18 -9.18 13.99
C GLU A 139 9.60 -9.15 13.41
N PHE A 140 10.19 -10.32 13.26
CA PHE A 140 11.50 -10.52 12.61
C PHE A 140 11.40 -11.60 11.55
N TYR A 141 12.36 -11.61 10.63
CA TYR A 141 12.60 -12.72 9.72
C TYR A 141 13.62 -13.68 10.31
N LEU A 142 13.23 -14.94 10.45
CA LEU A 142 14.08 -16.04 10.81
C LEU A 142 14.72 -16.67 9.57
N THR A 143 16.01 -16.86 9.59
CA THR A 143 16.70 -17.66 8.58
C THR A 143 17.02 -19.06 9.09
N HIS A 144 17.64 -19.17 10.26
CA HIS A 144 17.92 -20.46 10.89
C HIS A 144 18.13 -20.35 12.40
N VAL A 145 17.94 -21.48 13.08
CA VAL A 145 18.18 -21.65 14.51
C VAL A 145 19.27 -22.69 14.69
N ILE A 146 20.23 -22.42 15.57
CA ILE A 146 21.26 -23.36 15.98
C ILE A 146 21.21 -23.47 17.50
N VAL A 147 21.08 -24.69 18.01
CA VAL A 147 21.14 -24.98 19.45
C VAL A 147 22.34 -25.88 19.73
N VAL A 148 23.23 -25.41 20.58
CA VAL A 148 24.42 -26.15 20.96
C VAL A 148 24.22 -26.71 22.38
N PHE A 149 24.09 -28.02 22.51
CA PHE A 149 23.80 -28.67 23.76
C PHE A 149 25.07 -28.96 24.57
N LYS A 150 25.04 -28.64 25.87
CA LYS A 150 26.04 -29.11 26.87
C LYS A 150 25.71 -30.51 27.35
N SER A 151 24.42 -30.85 27.55
CA SER A 151 23.94 -32.21 27.77
C SER A 151 23.83 -32.98 26.45
N PRO A 152 23.62 -34.32 26.48
CA PRO A 152 23.17 -35.02 25.28
C PRO A 152 21.93 -34.37 24.67
N ARG A 153 21.83 -34.39 23.35
CA ARG A 153 20.65 -33.88 22.65
C ARG A 153 19.38 -34.64 23.08
N PRO A 154 18.20 -34.00 23.12
CA PRO A 154 16.96 -34.69 23.48
C PRO A 154 16.61 -35.81 22.50
N ALA A 155 16.04 -36.94 23.02
CA ALA A 155 15.48 -37.99 22.17
C ALA A 155 14.22 -37.51 21.42
N ALA A 156 13.51 -36.52 21.98
CA ALA A 156 12.36 -35.89 21.35
C ALA A 156 12.28 -34.40 21.75
N MET A 157 12.13 -33.55 20.78
CA MET A 157 11.88 -32.11 20.98
C MET A 157 11.09 -31.51 19.82
N VAL A 158 10.50 -30.32 20.04
CA VAL A 158 9.77 -29.57 19.04
C VAL A 158 10.28 -28.13 19.03
N LEU A 159 10.51 -27.60 17.85
CA LEU A 159 10.74 -26.18 17.63
C LEU A 159 9.45 -25.56 17.09
N GLU A 160 8.96 -24.53 17.78
CA GLU A 160 7.71 -23.85 17.44
C GLU A 160 7.94 -22.34 17.33
N ARG A 161 7.05 -21.69 16.58
CA ARG A 161 7.00 -20.23 16.44
C ARG A 161 5.62 -19.67 16.80
N SER A 162 5.60 -18.41 17.15
CA SER A 162 4.41 -17.56 17.18
C SER A 162 4.61 -16.37 16.27
N GLN A 163 3.51 -15.87 15.67
CA GLN A 163 3.43 -14.64 14.88
C GLN A 163 2.50 -13.60 15.53
N ASP A 164 1.95 -13.92 16.71
CA ASP A 164 0.95 -13.15 17.44
C ASP A 164 1.33 -12.95 18.92
N TYR A 165 2.63 -12.75 19.16
CA TYR A 165 3.19 -12.50 20.50
C TYR A 165 2.89 -13.60 21.52
N GLY A 166 2.93 -14.87 21.07
CA GLY A 166 2.80 -16.04 21.94
C GLY A 166 1.37 -16.49 22.21
N GLN A 167 0.36 -15.91 21.53
CA GLN A 167 -1.05 -16.34 21.70
C GLN A 167 -1.30 -17.68 21.03
N THR A 168 -0.76 -17.90 19.83
CA THR A 168 -0.83 -19.18 19.14
C THR A 168 0.55 -19.67 18.73
N TRP A 169 0.72 -20.98 18.68
CA TRP A 169 1.97 -21.63 18.36
C TRP A 169 1.80 -22.58 17.19
N ARG A 170 2.79 -22.55 16.28
CA ARG A 170 2.86 -23.46 15.13
C ARG A 170 4.19 -24.16 15.10
N PRO A 171 4.24 -25.49 14.91
CA PRO A 171 5.50 -26.21 14.83
C PRO A 171 6.27 -25.81 13.56
N TYR A 172 7.55 -25.56 13.73
CA TYR A 172 8.51 -25.48 12.64
C TYR A 172 9.06 -26.86 12.28
N LYS A 173 9.45 -27.62 13.32
CA LYS A 173 10.08 -28.93 13.14
C LYS A 173 9.97 -29.77 14.39
N TYR A 174 9.73 -31.04 14.19
CA TYR A 174 9.80 -32.08 15.19
C TYR A 174 11.15 -32.81 15.05
N PHE A 175 11.77 -33.17 16.15
CA PHE A 175 13.04 -33.90 16.19
C PHE A 175 12.88 -35.13 17.04
N SER A 176 13.12 -36.33 16.47
CA SER A 176 13.05 -37.59 17.20
C SER A 176 13.86 -38.67 16.48
N ALA A 177 14.52 -39.55 17.22
CA ALA A 177 15.19 -40.74 16.67
C ALA A 177 14.23 -41.66 15.90
N ASN A 178 12.94 -41.67 16.26
CA ASN A 178 11.88 -42.36 15.52
C ASN A 178 10.65 -41.45 15.42
N CYS A 179 10.52 -40.76 14.30
CA CYS A 179 9.47 -39.80 14.02
C CYS A 179 8.07 -40.44 14.06
N THR A 180 7.93 -41.59 13.45
CA THR A 180 6.62 -42.29 13.38
C THR A 180 6.15 -42.77 14.75
N ALA A 181 7.05 -43.37 15.55
CA ALA A 181 6.69 -43.86 16.88
C ALA A 181 6.44 -42.72 17.89
N THR A 182 7.12 -41.57 17.74
CA THR A 182 7.05 -40.49 18.72
C THR A 182 5.91 -39.49 18.38
N PHE A 183 5.75 -39.13 17.09
CA PHE A 183 4.86 -38.06 16.65
C PHE A 183 3.83 -38.50 15.60
N GLY A 184 3.89 -39.75 15.12
CA GLY A 184 3.03 -40.22 14.04
C GLY A 184 3.33 -39.57 12.68
N LEU A 185 4.52 -38.97 12.51
CA LEU A 185 4.93 -38.24 11.31
C LEU A 185 6.01 -39.02 10.56
N PRO A 186 6.07 -38.94 9.22
CA PRO A 186 7.18 -39.48 8.45
C PRO A 186 8.47 -38.70 8.76
N ASP A 187 9.64 -39.36 8.55
CA ASP A 187 10.97 -38.76 8.70
C ASP A 187 11.36 -38.03 7.39
N ASP A 188 11.97 -36.85 7.49
CA ASP A 188 12.44 -36.08 6.33
C ASP A 188 13.63 -36.74 5.61
N THR A 189 14.23 -37.76 6.20
CA THR A 189 15.23 -38.58 5.54
C THR A 189 14.62 -39.58 4.56
N THR A 190 13.35 -39.91 4.73
CA THR A 190 12.60 -40.82 3.86
C THR A 190 11.58 -40.11 3.00
N GLU A 191 10.97 -39.02 3.49
CA GLU A 191 9.97 -38.20 2.82
C GLU A 191 10.38 -36.74 2.87
N GLU A 192 10.90 -36.22 1.77
CA GLU A 192 11.35 -34.82 1.69
C GLU A 192 10.20 -33.85 1.98
N GLY A 193 10.45 -32.87 2.83
CA GLY A 193 9.44 -31.89 3.25
C GLY A 193 8.65 -32.27 4.49
N SER A 194 8.85 -33.48 5.06
CA SER A 194 8.22 -33.85 6.34
C SER A 194 8.60 -32.89 7.47
N LEU A 195 7.64 -32.67 8.38
CA LEU A 195 7.85 -31.84 9.57
C LEU A 195 8.72 -32.51 10.64
N CYS A 196 9.03 -33.81 10.55
CA CYS A 196 9.87 -34.51 11.52
C CYS A 196 11.22 -34.92 10.92
N THR A 197 12.26 -34.92 11.74
CA THR A 197 13.62 -35.38 11.36
C THR A 197 14.31 -36.17 12.47
N SER A 198 15.01 -37.22 12.08
CA SER A 198 15.86 -37.99 12.99
C SER A 198 17.32 -37.51 12.99
N ARG A 199 17.75 -36.66 12.09
CA ARG A 199 19.14 -36.27 11.84
C ARG A 199 19.88 -35.73 13.06
N TYR A 200 19.17 -35.13 14.03
CA TYR A 200 19.75 -34.49 15.20
C TYR A 200 19.38 -35.19 16.50
N SER A 201 18.85 -36.40 16.45
CA SER A 201 18.33 -37.10 17.63
C SER A 201 19.27 -38.24 18.10
N ASP A 202 20.47 -38.38 17.53
CA ASP A 202 21.47 -39.27 18.03
C ASP A 202 22.03 -38.78 19.37
N VAL A 203 22.29 -39.69 20.28
CA VAL A 203 22.83 -39.36 21.60
C VAL A 203 24.26 -38.83 21.53
N MET A 204 25.05 -39.32 20.60
CA MET A 204 26.42 -38.83 20.39
C MET A 204 26.48 -37.61 19.48
N PRO A 205 27.35 -36.65 19.76
CA PRO A 205 28.24 -36.54 20.92
C PRO A 205 27.49 -36.20 22.21
N CYS A 206 27.97 -36.68 23.36
CA CYS A 206 27.34 -36.44 24.67
C CYS A 206 27.46 -34.99 25.16
N THR A 207 28.27 -34.16 24.53
CA THR A 207 28.40 -32.72 24.74
C THR A 207 28.72 -32.06 23.40
N ARG A 208 28.39 -30.77 23.26
CA ARG A 208 28.54 -30.01 22.01
C ARG A 208 27.76 -30.59 20.80
N GLY A 209 26.70 -31.36 21.08
CA GLY A 209 25.78 -31.79 20.04
C GLY A 209 24.96 -30.61 19.51
N GLU A 210 24.96 -30.42 18.21
CA GLU A 210 24.26 -29.33 17.57
C GLU A 210 22.91 -29.78 16.99
N VAL A 211 21.94 -28.89 17.00
CA VAL A 211 20.67 -29.00 16.27
C VAL A 211 20.51 -27.78 15.38
N ILE A 212 20.34 -27.98 14.09
CA ILE A 212 20.26 -26.92 13.11
C ILE A 212 18.92 -26.99 12.42
N PHE A 213 18.17 -25.89 12.43
CA PHE A 213 16.92 -25.68 11.69
C PHE A 213 17.09 -24.54 10.70
N ARG A 214 16.54 -24.68 9.49
CA ARG A 214 16.47 -23.63 8.49
C ARG A 214 15.01 -23.36 8.14
N ALA A 215 14.58 -22.10 8.17
CA ALA A 215 13.20 -21.71 7.87
C ALA A 215 12.88 -21.91 6.39
N LEU A 216 13.81 -21.61 5.50
CA LEU A 216 13.72 -21.88 4.07
C LEU A 216 14.70 -22.99 3.68
N THR A 217 14.19 -23.96 2.95
CA THR A 217 14.96 -25.06 2.37
C THR A 217 14.71 -25.10 0.85
N PRO A 218 15.59 -25.71 0.03
CA PRO A 218 15.35 -25.86 -1.39
C PRO A 218 14.02 -26.57 -1.72
N ALA A 219 13.52 -27.41 -0.83
CA ALA A 219 12.23 -28.11 -0.96
C ALA A 219 11.03 -27.14 -0.94
N ASN A 220 11.13 -25.97 -0.32
CA ASN A 220 10.05 -25.00 -0.27
C ASN A 220 9.76 -24.32 -1.62
N LYS A 221 10.71 -24.31 -2.56
CA LYS A 221 10.60 -23.72 -3.92
C LYS A 221 10.12 -22.26 -3.92
N ILE A 222 10.48 -21.49 -2.89
CA ILE A 222 10.09 -20.08 -2.76
C ILE A 222 11.01 -19.23 -3.64
N GLU A 223 10.40 -18.48 -4.57
CA GLU A 223 11.13 -17.61 -5.49
C GLU A 223 11.25 -16.17 -4.96
N ASP A 224 10.20 -15.67 -4.26
CA ASP A 224 10.18 -14.32 -3.72
C ASP A 224 10.26 -14.35 -2.19
N PRO A 225 11.36 -13.87 -1.57
CA PRO A 225 11.52 -13.82 -0.12
C PRO A 225 10.56 -12.84 0.58
N TYR A 226 9.90 -11.94 -0.16
CA TYR A 226 8.90 -11.02 0.39
C TYR A 226 7.47 -11.47 0.10
N GLY A 227 7.30 -12.51 -0.68
CA GLY A 227 6.00 -13.10 -0.97
C GLY A 227 5.32 -13.67 0.28
N PRO A 228 4.00 -13.84 0.26
CA PRO A 228 3.23 -14.29 1.42
C PRO A 228 3.65 -15.67 1.92
N GLU A 229 4.07 -16.57 1.05
CA GLU A 229 4.55 -17.92 1.40
C GLU A 229 5.86 -17.86 2.21
N ALA A 230 6.81 -17.03 1.76
CA ALA A 230 8.06 -16.83 2.48
C ALA A 230 7.82 -16.17 3.84
N GLN A 231 6.96 -15.15 3.87
CA GLN A 231 6.60 -14.46 5.10
C GLN A 231 5.95 -15.41 6.11
N ASP A 232 5.06 -16.30 5.67
CA ASP A 232 4.46 -17.29 6.56
C ASP A 232 5.51 -18.22 7.18
N LEU A 233 6.57 -18.57 6.48
CA LEU A 233 7.62 -19.44 6.99
C LEU A 233 8.67 -18.71 7.84
N MET A 234 9.04 -17.49 7.47
CA MET A 234 10.17 -16.79 8.11
C MET A 234 9.78 -15.84 9.23
N LYS A 235 8.54 -15.33 9.21
CA LYS A 235 8.07 -14.32 10.15
C LYS A 235 7.77 -14.92 11.52
N LEU A 236 8.29 -14.30 12.58
CA LEU A 236 7.98 -14.67 13.96
C LEU A 236 8.08 -13.48 14.91
N THR A 237 7.32 -13.58 16.00
CA THR A 237 7.43 -12.71 17.18
C THR A 237 8.00 -13.47 18.39
N ASN A 238 7.88 -14.78 18.43
CA ASN A 238 8.40 -15.62 19.51
C ASN A 238 8.86 -16.96 18.95
N LEU A 239 9.91 -17.50 19.56
CA LEU A 239 10.43 -18.83 19.31
C LEU A 239 10.29 -19.68 20.57
N ARG A 240 9.87 -20.93 20.44
CA ARG A 240 9.75 -21.87 21.56
C ARG A 240 10.39 -23.21 21.23
N LEU A 241 11.22 -23.70 22.15
CA LEU A 241 11.84 -25.01 22.09
C LEU A 241 11.27 -25.88 23.22
N LEU A 242 10.55 -26.93 22.86
CA LEU A 242 9.99 -27.91 23.80
C LEU A 242 10.92 -29.13 23.86
N LEU A 243 11.57 -29.37 24.97
CA LEU A 243 12.39 -30.55 25.23
C LEU A 243 11.50 -31.60 25.90
N LEU A 244 11.16 -32.66 25.18
CA LEU A 244 10.13 -33.61 25.59
C LEU A 244 10.66 -34.88 26.23
N LYS A 245 11.85 -35.33 25.80
CA LYS A 245 12.46 -36.58 26.29
C LYS A 245 13.96 -36.48 26.29
N ARG A 246 14.57 -36.69 27.46
CA ARG A 246 16.02 -36.72 27.60
C ARG A 246 16.64 -37.99 26.99
N GLN A 247 17.92 -37.92 26.71
CA GLN A 247 18.75 -39.08 26.42
C GLN A 247 19.89 -39.19 27.46
N GLU A 248 20.29 -40.41 27.74
CA GLU A 248 21.43 -40.70 28.59
C GLU A 248 22.65 -41.04 27.71
N CYS A 249 23.80 -40.51 28.09
CA CYS A 249 25.03 -40.81 27.38
C CYS A 249 25.42 -42.28 27.57
N PRO A 250 25.73 -43.03 26.50
CA PRO A 250 26.07 -44.44 26.58
C PRO A 250 27.37 -44.71 27.34
N CYS A 251 28.10 -43.66 27.71
CA CYS A 251 29.31 -43.74 28.50
C CYS A 251 29.09 -44.14 29.97
N GLN A 252 27.88 -44.32 30.42
CA GLN A 252 27.53 -44.68 31.81
C GLN A 252 27.71 -46.17 32.14
N GLY A 253 28.25 -46.98 31.25
CA GLY A 253 28.30 -48.43 31.39
C GLY A 253 29.62 -49.02 31.88
N SER A 254 30.09 -48.73 33.08
CA SER A 254 30.96 -49.65 33.84
C SER A 254 31.24 -49.12 35.26
N GLY A 255 30.41 -49.53 36.17
CA GLY A 255 30.90 -49.92 37.54
C GLY A 255 31.15 -48.83 38.56
N LEU A 256 31.01 -47.53 38.33
CA LEU A 256 31.46 -46.49 39.28
C LEU A 256 30.48 -45.36 39.62
N LEU A 257 29.28 -45.37 39.11
CA LEU A 257 28.36 -44.29 39.43
C LEU A 257 27.05 -44.80 40.00
N GLU A 258 26.97 -44.88 41.33
CA GLU A 258 25.77 -45.22 42.09
C GLU A 258 24.60 -44.27 41.97
N LYS A 259 24.68 -43.20 41.14
CA LYS A 259 23.65 -42.16 41.08
C LYS A 259 23.45 -41.63 39.66
N PRO A 260 22.78 -42.38 38.74
CA PRO A 260 22.48 -41.93 37.38
C PRO A 260 21.60 -40.67 37.34
N HIS A 261 20.81 -40.36 38.39
CA HIS A 261 19.96 -39.18 38.49
C HIS A 261 20.73 -37.84 38.46
N ARG A 262 22.03 -37.80 38.75
CA ARG A 262 22.84 -36.57 38.69
C ARG A 262 23.13 -36.09 37.28
N PHE A 263 22.86 -36.88 36.27
CA PHE A 263 22.90 -36.49 34.85
C PHE A 263 21.49 -36.17 34.28
N SER A 264 20.50 -36.13 35.14
CA SER A 264 19.09 -36.01 34.74
C SER A 264 18.68 -34.56 34.56
N HIS A 265 19.36 -33.80 33.68
CA HIS A 265 19.09 -32.41 33.35
C HIS A 265 19.27 -32.15 31.87
N TYR A 266 18.72 -31.05 31.39
CA TYR A 266 19.05 -30.44 30.11
C TYR A 266 20.06 -29.33 30.33
N ALA A 267 20.99 -29.16 29.40
CA ALA A 267 21.95 -28.06 29.43
C ALA A 267 22.31 -27.61 28.02
N ILE A 268 22.30 -26.29 27.80
CA ILE A 268 22.53 -25.66 26.50
C ILE A 268 23.61 -24.60 26.65
N TYR A 269 24.63 -24.67 25.78
CA TYR A 269 25.65 -23.64 25.64
C TYR A 269 25.08 -22.40 24.95
N ASP A 270 24.56 -22.60 23.73
CA ASP A 270 24.17 -21.48 22.86
C ASP A 270 22.83 -21.75 22.20
N LEU A 271 22.01 -20.71 22.17
CA LEU A 271 20.81 -20.58 21.36
C LEU A 271 21.03 -19.43 20.36
N ILE A 272 21.44 -19.77 19.16
CA ILE A 272 21.73 -18.83 18.10
C ILE A 272 20.52 -18.77 17.17
N VAL A 273 19.88 -17.61 17.05
CA VAL A 273 18.70 -17.37 16.23
C VAL A 273 19.08 -16.37 15.14
N ARG A 274 19.48 -16.89 13.98
CA ARG A 274 19.92 -16.03 12.87
C ARG A 274 18.71 -15.47 12.13
N GLY A 275 18.71 -14.16 11.98
CA GLY A 275 17.60 -13.45 11.34
C GLY A 275 17.89 -11.99 11.11
N SER A 276 16.91 -11.28 10.59
CA SER A 276 16.95 -9.84 10.38
C SER A 276 15.62 -9.21 10.76
N CYS A 277 15.58 -7.90 10.93
CA CYS A 277 14.31 -7.21 11.05
C CYS A 277 13.50 -7.34 9.76
N PHE A 278 12.18 -7.33 9.93
CA PHE A 278 11.21 -7.45 8.84
C PHE A 278 10.90 -6.07 8.26
N CYS A 279 11.38 -5.76 7.06
CA CYS A 279 11.26 -4.42 6.45
C CYS A 279 10.61 -4.41 5.06
N ASN A 280 9.98 -5.49 4.64
CA ASN A 280 9.26 -5.58 3.35
C ASN A 280 10.10 -5.20 2.10
N GLY A 281 11.42 -5.30 2.16
CA GLY A 281 12.29 -4.91 1.05
C GLY A 281 12.58 -3.41 0.94
N HIS A 282 12.24 -2.62 1.97
CA HIS A 282 12.35 -1.16 1.93
C HIS A 282 13.34 -0.57 2.95
N ALA A 283 14.21 -1.37 3.55
CA ALA A 283 15.25 -0.85 4.43
C ALA A 283 16.48 -1.76 4.42
N GLU A 284 17.65 -1.17 4.62
CA GLU A 284 18.93 -1.86 4.78
C GLU A 284 19.43 -1.86 6.22
N GLU A 285 18.84 -1.02 7.08
CA GLU A 285 19.22 -0.87 8.47
C GLU A 285 17.99 -0.79 9.37
N CYS A 286 18.18 -1.22 10.62
CA CYS A 286 17.18 -1.15 11.66
C CYS A 286 17.74 -0.45 12.88
N GLN A 287 16.90 0.31 13.54
CA GLN A 287 17.23 1.08 14.72
C GLN A 287 16.46 0.59 15.95
N LEU A 288 16.93 1.03 17.09
CA LEU A 288 16.30 0.77 18.38
C LEU A 288 14.86 1.26 18.39
N ALA A 289 13.92 0.45 18.86
CA ALA A 289 12.60 0.93 19.23
C ALA A 289 12.69 1.72 20.55
N ASN A 290 11.87 2.76 20.70
CA ASN A 290 11.88 3.59 21.90
C ASN A 290 11.69 2.74 23.18
N GLY A 291 12.60 2.86 24.14
CA GLY A 291 12.51 2.20 25.45
C GLY A 291 13.30 0.90 25.61
N THR A 292 14.07 0.45 24.62
CA THR A 292 14.94 -0.72 24.71
C THR A 292 16.37 -0.33 25.12
N VAL A 293 17.05 -1.25 25.83
CA VAL A 293 18.46 -1.09 26.24
C VAL A 293 19.37 -1.30 25.03
N VAL A 294 20.39 -0.48 24.88
CA VAL A 294 21.41 -0.65 23.83
C VAL A 294 22.34 -1.81 24.23
N VAL A 295 22.38 -2.86 23.41
CA VAL A 295 23.33 -3.96 23.54
C VAL A 295 24.12 -4.04 22.23
N ASP A 296 25.43 -4.19 22.33
CA ASP A 296 26.30 -4.33 21.17
C ASP A 296 25.90 -5.57 20.34
N ASN A 297 25.90 -5.40 19.01
CA ASN A 297 25.53 -6.44 18.03
C ASN A 297 24.08 -6.96 18.13
N MET A 298 23.20 -6.32 18.90
CA MET A 298 21.77 -6.67 18.93
C MET A 298 21.08 -6.28 17.63
N VAL A 299 20.25 -7.17 17.09
CA VAL A 299 19.39 -6.87 15.95
C VAL A 299 18.16 -6.14 16.43
N HIS A 300 17.98 -4.89 15.99
CA HIS A 300 16.85 -4.04 16.35
C HIS A 300 15.66 -4.24 15.43
N GLY A 301 14.43 -3.93 15.89
CA GLY A 301 13.20 -4.27 15.20
C GLY A 301 12.54 -3.13 14.41
N LYS A 302 13.00 -1.86 14.52
CA LYS A 302 12.40 -0.73 13.80
C LYS A 302 13.17 -0.42 12.53
N CYS A 303 12.53 -0.55 11.38
CA CYS A 303 13.15 -0.31 10.08
C CYS A 303 13.44 1.18 9.83
N MET A 304 14.59 1.47 9.23
CA MET A 304 14.90 2.80 8.67
C MET A 304 14.40 2.87 7.24
N CYS A 305 13.11 3.16 7.09
CA CYS A 305 12.40 3.06 5.82
C CYS A 305 12.97 3.95 4.72
N ARG A 306 13.14 3.35 3.54
CA ARG A 306 13.50 3.97 2.25
C ARG A 306 12.30 3.90 1.30
N HIS A 307 12.49 4.25 0.02
CA HIS A 307 11.48 4.14 -1.05
C HIS A 307 10.15 4.85 -0.73
N ASN A 308 10.24 5.99 0.01
CA ASN A 308 9.09 6.79 0.43
C ASN A 308 8.05 6.01 1.25
N THR A 309 8.49 4.97 1.97
CA THR A 309 7.65 4.17 2.86
C THR A 309 7.75 4.63 4.30
N ALA A 310 6.83 4.18 5.15
CA ALA A 310 6.74 4.51 6.56
C ALA A 310 6.13 3.35 7.36
N GLY A 311 6.21 3.46 8.69
CA GLY A 311 5.77 2.43 9.63
C GLY A 311 6.94 1.80 10.37
N GLN A 312 6.66 0.81 11.21
CA GLN A 312 7.69 0.09 11.94
C GLN A 312 8.46 -0.87 11.02
N HIS A 313 7.75 -1.43 10.05
CA HIS A 313 8.22 -2.43 9.09
C HIS A 313 8.16 -1.91 7.64
N CYS A 314 8.03 -0.60 7.44
CA CYS A 314 7.84 0.03 6.13
C CYS A 314 6.59 -0.49 5.40
N GLU A 315 5.55 -0.85 6.15
CA GLU A 315 4.32 -1.51 5.70
C GLU A 315 3.30 -0.58 5.06
N ARG A 316 3.63 0.69 4.88
CA ARG A 316 2.77 1.69 4.26
C ARG A 316 3.59 2.77 3.58
N CYS A 317 2.96 3.53 2.70
CA CYS A 317 3.59 4.70 2.11
C CYS A 317 3.69 5.88 3.10
N ALA A 318 4.70 6.72 2.92
CA ALA A 318 4.85 7.97 3.68
C ALA A 318 3.70 8.96 3.37
N PRO A 319 3.39 9.93 4.27
CA PRO A 319 2.16 10.71 4.21
C PRO A 319 1.80 11.35 2.86
N LEU A 320 2.75 11.81 2.06
CA LEU A 320 2.49 12.42 0.74
C LEU A 320 2.76 11.47 -0.44
N TYR A 321 2.92 10.18 -0.21
CA TYR A 321 3.38 9.25 -1.24
C TYR A 321 2.39 8.12 -1.54
N ASN A 322 1.09 8.34 -1.32
CA ASN A 322 0.02 7.37 -1.51
C ASN A 322 -0.66 7.48 -2.90
N ASP A 323 0.08 7.84 -3.97
CA ASP A 323 -0.50 7.94 -5.33
C ASP A 323 -0.69 6.58 -6.02
N GLN A 324 -0.05 5.54 -5.50
CA GLN A 324 -0.20 4.14 -5.91
C GLN A 324 -0.43 3.26 -4.68
N PRO A 325 -1.00 2.06 -4.84
CA PRO A 325 -1.10 1.12 -3.74
C PRO A 325 0.31 0.78 -3.23
N TRP A 326 0.44 0.60 -1.91
CA TRP A 326 1.68 0.10 -1.34
C TRP A 326 1.89 -1.36 -1.76
N GLU A 327 3.11 -1.71 -2.12
CA GLU A 327 3.56 -3.06 -2.43
C GLU A 327 4.93 -3.31 -1.78
N PRO A 328 5.23 -4.55 -1.30
CA PRO A 328 6.57 -4.88 -0.84
C PRO A 328 7.57 -4.81 -1.98
N GLY A 329 8.85 -4.69 -1.65
CA GLY A 329 9.92 -4.85 -2.64
C GLY A 329 9.85 -6.26 -3.25
N ASP A 330 10.13 -6.36 -4.55
CA ASP A 330 10.19 -7.65 -5.25
C ASP A 330 11.58 -8.28 -5.04
N GLY A 331 11.64 -9.37 -4.32
CA GLY A 331 12.88 -10.08 -4.05
C GLY A 331 13.42 -10.89 -5.24
N LYS A 332 12.60 -11.15 -6.25
CA LYS A 332 12.97 -11.89 -7.46
C LYS A 332 13.62 -10.99 -8.51
N THR A 333 12.99 -9.86 -8.81
CA THR A 333 13.47 -8.91 -9.81
C THR A 333 14.36 -7.82 -9.21
N GLY A 334 14.34 -7.65 -7.89
CA GLY A 334 15.01 -6.57 -7.19
C GLY A 334 14.30 -5.23 -7.32
N THR A 335 13.05 -5.19 -7.81
CA THR A 335 12.28 -3.96 -7.97
C THR A 335 11.90 -3.39 -6.60
N PRO A 336 12.16 -2.10 -6.32
CA PRO A 336 11.90 -1.53 -4.99
C PRO A 336 10.41 -1.22 -4.72
N ASN A 337 9.55 -1.15 -5.74
CA ASN A 337 8.14 -0.75 -5.64
C ASN A 337 7.96 0.52 -4.80
N GLU A 338 8.70 1.58 -5.16
CA GLU A 338 8.70 2.83 -4.42
C GLU A 338 7.32 3.48 -4.36
N CYS A 339 6.95 4.00 -3.21
CA CYS A 339 5.74 4.80 -3.06
C CYS A 339 5.83 6.11 -3.84
N ARG A 340 4.77 6.43 -4.57
CA ARG A 340 4.71 7.56 -5.47
C ARG A 340 4.06 8.79 -4.83
N LYS A 341 4.66 9.97 -5.07
CA LYS A 341 4.19 11.22 -4.49
C LYS A 341 2.84 11.65 -5.09
N CYS A 342 1.88 12.01 -4.22
CA CYS A 342 0.62 12.63 -4.59
C CYS A 342 0.83 14.04 -5.16
N ARG A 343 0.02 14.42 -6.15
CA ARG A 343 0.05 15.75 -6.76
C ARG A 343 -0.89 16.70 -6.03
N CYS A 344 -0.53 17.15 -4.84
CA CYS A 344 -1.36 18.04 -4.01
C CYS A 344 -1.07 19.53 -4.18
N HIS A 345 -0.27 19.92 -5.15
CA HIS A 345 0.10 21.30 -5.45
C HIS A 345 0.58 22.11 -4.23
N SER A 346 1.23 21.46 -3.27
CA SER A 346 1.67 22.05 -2.00
C SER A 346 0.54 22.55 -1.09
N HIS A 347 -0.68 22.07 -1.31
CA HIS A 347 -1.85 22.46 -0.50
C HIS A 347 -2.31 21.37 0.47
N ALA A 348 -1.58 20.27 0.60
CA ALA A 348 -1.82 19.25 1.61
C ALA A 348 -0.49 18.69 2.15
N GLU A 349 -0.52 18.19 3.37
CA GLU A 349 0.62 17.55 4.05
C GLU A 349 0.55 16.03 4.01
N SER A 350 -0.62 15.49 3.69
CA SER A 350 -0.86 14.06 3.52
C SER A 350 -1.83 13.78 2.40
N CYS A 351 -1.81 12.55 1.93
CA CYS A 351 -2.80 12.00 1.01
C CYS A 351 -3.03 10.54 1.37
N HIS A 352 -4.17 10.00 0.98
CA HIS A 352 -4.46 8.57 1.07
C HIS A 352 -4.72 7.99 -0.31
N PHE A 353 -4.58 6.67 -0.43
CA PHE A 353 -4.91 5.93 -1.65
C PHE A 353 -6.41 5.63 -1.70
N ASP A 354 -7.04 5.94 -2.83
CA ASP A 354 -8.44 5.61 -3.11
C ASP A 354 -8.53 4.71 -4.35
N LEU A 355 -9.09 3.52 -4.14
CA LEU A 355 -9.22 2.51 -5.20
C LEU A 355 -10.11 2.97 -6.35
N SER A 356 -11.16 3.76 -6.07
CA SER A 356 -12.08 4.24 -7.10
C SER A 356 -11.41 5.27 -8.02
N VAL A 357 -10.62 6.18 -7.44
CA VAL A 357 -9.80 7.15 -8.17
C VAL A 357 -8.72 6.43 -8.98
N TRP A 358 -8.09 5.41 -8.40
CA TRP A 358 -7.10 4.57 -9.08
C TRP A 358 -7.67 3.90 -10.33
N LEU A 359 -8.83 3.24 -10.18
CA LEU A 359 -9.50 2.57 -11.31
C LEU A 359 -10.00 3.58 -12.36
N ALA A 360 -10.55 4.72 -11.94
CA ALA A 360 -11.01 5.78 -12.83
C ALA A 360 -9.86 6.40 -13.64
N SER A 361 -8.66 6.48 -13.06
CA SER A 361 -7.45 6.98 -13.76
C SER A 361 -6.83 5.97 -14.74
N GLY A 362 -7.40 4.78 -14.89
CA GLY A 362 -6.78 3.70 -15.66
C GLY A 362 -5.56 3.10 -14.97
N LYS A 363 -5.57 3.04 -13.64
CA LYS A 363 -4.49 2.57 -12.78
C LYS A 363 -3.19 3.40 -12.88
N GLN A 364 -3.34 4.71 -13.04
CA GLN A 364 -2.19 5.61 -13.12
C GLN A 364 -1.98 6.46 -11.87
N SER A 365 -3.04 6.84 -11.17
CA SER A 365 -2.98 7.70 -9.99
C SER A 365 -4.22 7.52 -9.13
N GLY A 366 -4.02 7.17 -7.85
CA GLY A 366 -5.09 6.94 -6.88
C GLY A 366 -4.99 7.84 -5.64
N GLY A 367 -4.04 8.78 -5.61
CA GLY A 367 -3.82 9.64 -4.46
C GLY A 367 -4.88 10.72 -4.31
N VAL A 368 -5.50 10.78 -3.14
CA VAL A 368 -6.45 11.83 -2.72
C VAL A 368 -5.83 12.64 -1.60
N CYS A 369 -5.67 13.94 -1.84
CA CYS A 369 -5.05 14.86 -0.88
C CYS A 369 -5.96 15.13 0.31
N ASP A 370 -5.40 15.07 1.52
CA ASP A 370 -6.14 15.26 2.75
C ASP A 370 -6.10 16.74 3.17
N ASN A 371 -7.23 17.23 3.69
CA ASN A 371 -7.32 18.55 4.30
C ASN A 371 -6.71 19.69 3.46
N CYS A 372 -7.17 19.86 2.23
CA CYS A 372 -6.69 20.91 1.34
C CYS A 372 -6.64 22.27 2.02
N LYS A 373 -5.45 22.88 2.09
CA LYS A 373 -5.16 24.21 2.64
C LYS A 373 -5.39 25.31 1.59
N HIS A 374 -5.19 26.58 2.00
CA HIS A 374 -5.18 27.75 1.11
C HIS A 374 -6.48 27.93 0.30
N ASN A 375 -7.63 27.57 0.90
CA ASN A 375 -8.96 27.66 0.28
C ASN A 375 -9.09 26.84 -1.00
N THR A 376 -8.32 25.77 -1.13
CA THR A 376 -8.40 24.80 -2.22
C THR A 376 -9.26 23.59 -1.85
N GLU A 377 -9.75 22.87 -2.85
CA GLU A 377 -10.53 21.63 -2.74
C GLU A 377 -10.30 20.69 -3.94
N GLY A 378 -10.85 19.48 -3.84
CA GLY A 378 -10.76 18.44 -4.86
C GLY A 378 -9.66 17.42 -4.55
N TYR A 379 -9.62 16.29 -5.24
CA TYR A 379 -8.70 15.16 -4.98
C TYR A 379 -7.23 15.56 -4.92
N ARG A 380 -6.85 16.60 -5.67
CA ARG A 380 -5.48 17.12 -5.74
C ARG A 380 -5.37 18.55 -5.24
N CYS A 381 -6.36 19.02 -4.47
CA CYS A 381 -6.48 20.42 -4.04
C CYS A 381 -6.40 21.41 -5.23
N GLN A 382 -6.97 21.02 -6.35
CA GLN A 382 -6.76 21.70 -7.64
C GLN A 382 -7.80 22.76 -7.95
N ARG A 383 -8.83 22.92 -7.13
CA ARG A 383 -9.90 23.92 -7.30
C ARG A 383 -9.96 24.82 -6.09
N CYS A 384 -10.45 26.03 -6.29
CA CYS A 384 -10.79 26.90 -5.17
C CYS A 384 -12.14 26.50 -4.56
N LYS A 385 -12.24 26.60 -3.25
CA LYS A 385 -13.48 26.40 -2.50
C LYS A 385 -14.57 27.38 -2.92
N PRO A 386 -15.85 27.08 -2.71
CA PRO A 386 -16.94 28.03 -2.89
C PRO A 386 -16.66 29.37 -2.19
N GLY A 387 -16.93 30.48 -2.89
CA GLY A 387 -16.62 31.83 -2.40
C GLY A 387 -15.21 32.33 -2.73
N PHE A 388 -14.40 31.50 -3.40
CA PHE A 388 -13.08 31.86 -3.88
C PHE A 388 -12.94 31.60 -5.38
N TYR A 389 -12.04 32.33 -6.05
CA TYR A 389 -11.70 32.14 -7.45
C TYR A 389 -10.20 32.04 -7.65
N ARG A 390 -9.77 31.38 -8.73
CA ARG A 390 -8.37 31.18 -9.06
C ARG A 390 -7.71 32.44 -9.59
N ASP A 391 -6.60 32.84 -8.99
CA ASP A 391 -5.72 33.90 -9.52
C ASP A 391 -4.81 33.32 -10.62
N LYS A 392 -5.08 33.69 -11.87
CA LYS A 392 -4.30 33.23 -13.04
C LYS A 392 -2.86 33.76 -13.07
N GLY A 393 -2.57 34.83 -12.32
CA GLY A 393 -1.21 35.41 -12.23
C GLY A 393 -0.28 34.66 -11.30
N LYS A 394 -0.75 33.60 -10.62
CA LYS A 394 0.04 32.81 -9.65
C LYS A 394 0.11 31.33 -10.04
N PRO A 395 1.23 30.67 -9.77
CA PRO A 395 1.35 29.22 -9.98
C PRO A 395 0.40 28.47 -9.04
N MET A 396 -0.01 27.27 -9.45
CA MET A 396 -0.97 26.46 -8.69
C MET A 396 -0.46 26.09 -7.28
N SER A 397 0.84 26.03 -7.08
CA SER A 397 1.46 25.75 -5.78
C SER A 397 1.50 26.96 -4.82
N SER A 398 1.05 28.14 -5.27
CA SER A 398 1.05 29.34 -4.42
C SER A 398 0.00 29.28 -3.32
N PRO A 399 0.33 29.59 -2.05
CA PRO A 399 -0.64 29.66 -0.96
C PRO A 399 -1.79 30.66 -1.21
N GLU A 400 -1.56 31.65 -2.09
CA GLU A 400 -2.54 32.70 -2.42
C GLU A 400 -3.22 32.46 -3.77
N ILE A 401 -3.25 31.23 -4.27
CA ILE A 401 -3.85 30.88 -5.57
C ILE A 401 -5.38 31.15 -5.59
N CYS A 402 -6.04 31.02 -4.45
CA CYS A 402 -7.47 31.21 -4.31
C CYS A 402 -7.78 32.54 -3.60
N LYS A 403 -8.30 33.50 -4.37
CA LYS A 403 -8.73 34.80 -3.88
C LYS A 403 -10.22 34.81 -3.52
N PRO A 404 -10.63 35.50 -2.44
CA PRO A 404 -12.05 35.58 -2.10
C PRO A 404 -12.83 36.38 -3.14
N CYS A 405 -14.07 35.98 -3.41
CA CYS A 405 -14.99 36.76 -4.23
C CYS A 405 -15.31 38.08 -3.55
N SER A 406 -15.19 39.20 -4.27
CA SER A 406 -15.51 40.53 -3.76
C SER A 406 -16.80 41.07 -4.41
N CYS A 407 -17.89 40.33 -4.26
CA CYS A 407 -19.17 40.68 -4.87
C CYS A 407 -19.95 41.71 -4.03
N HIS A 408 -20.62 42.69 -4.72
CA HIS A 408 -21.46 43.69 -4.09
C HIS A 408 -22.71 43.03 -3.52
N LEU A 409 -23.00 43.27 -2.23
CA LEU A 409 -24.10 42.58 -1.52
C LEU A 409 -25.48 42.84 -2.13
N MET A 410 -25.76 44.08 -2.54
CA MET A 410 -27.05 44.45 -3.10
C MET A 410 -27.20 44.05 -4.57
N GLY A 411 -26.10 44.10 -5.35
CA GLY A 411 -26.16 43.85 -6.79
C GLY A 411 -25.98 42.37 -7.17
N SER A 412 -25.49 41.53 -6.28
CA SER A 412 -25.27 40.11 -6.55
C SER A 412 -26.50 39.27 -6.17
N VAL A 413 -26.70 38.18 -6.90
CA VAL A 413 -27.74 37.19 -6.58
C VAL A 413 -27.48 36.58 -5.20
N ASN A 414 -28.44 36.65 -4.27
CA ASN A 414 -28.38 35.94 -3.01
C ASN A 414 -28.53 34.45 -3.27
N THR A 415 -27.47 33.70 -3.09
CA THR A 415 -27.49 32.25 -3.18
C THR A 415 -28.04 31.65 -1.88
N THR A 416 -29.36 31.77 -1.68
CA THR A 416 -30.07 30.96 -0.69
C THR A 416 -30.47 29.65 -1.36
N PHE A 417 -30.07 28.53 -0.74
CA PHE A 417 -30.30 27.15 -1.15
C PHE A 417 -29.44 26.63 -2.33
N ASN A 418 -28.34 25.95 -2.00
CA ASN A 418 -27.58 24.98 -2.80
C ASN A 418 -26.68 25.46 -3.96
N GLN A 419 -26.46 26.73 -4.20
CA GLN A 419 -25.35 27.18 -5.05
C GLN A 419 -24.31 27.94 -4.22
N SER A 420 -23.24 27.24 -3.87
CA SER A 420 -22.17 27.74 -2.98
C SER A 420 -21.25 28.79 -3.63
N TRP A 421 -21.44 29.15 -4.89
CA TRP A 421 -20.53 30.04 -5.62
C TRP A 421 -21.06 31.47 -5.65
N LYS A 422 -20.40 32.36 -4.91
CA LYS A 422 -20.68 33.80 -4.98
C LYS A 422 -20.15 34.46 -6.26
N CYS A 423 -19.12 33.85 -6.87
CA CYS A 423 -18.56 34.32 -8.13
C CYS A 423 -18.09 33.10 -8.98
N HIS A 424 -17.80 33.35 -10.23
CA HIS A 424 -17.32 32.33 -11.15
C HIS A 424 -15.90 31.90 -10.78
N PRO A 425 -15.63 30.60 -10.54
CA PRO A 425 -14.39 30.09 -9.95
C PRO A 425 -13.11 30.33 -10.77
N LYS A 426 -13.22 30.51 -12.08
CA LYS A 426 -12.09 30.78 -12.98
C LYS A 426 -11.85 32.27 -13.25
N THR A 427 -12.90 33.12 -13.23
CA THR A 427 -12.79 34.52 -13.62
C THR A 427 -12.97 35.50 -12.48
N GLY A 428 -13.55 35.08 -11.36
CA GLY A 428 -13.89 35.95 -10.24
C GLY A 428 -15.07 36.86 -10.47
N PHE A 429 -15.75 36.76 -11.62
CA PHE A 429 -16.95 37.58 -11.93
C PHE A 429 -18.14 37.13 -11.09
N CYS A 430 -18.79 38.07 -10.47
CA CYS A 430 -19.95 37.84 -9.64
C CYS A 430 -21.20 37.56 -10.48
N PHE A 431 -22.12 36.80 -9.91
CA PHE A 431 -23.43 36.57 -10.52
C PHE A 431 -24.35 37.73 -10.16
N CYS A 432 -24.68 38.58 -11.15
CA CYS A 432 -25.42 39.79 -10.93
C CYS A 432 -26.94 39.56 -10.99
N LYS A 433 -27.68 40.38 -10.24
CA LYS A 433 -29.13 40.49 -10.32
C LYS A 433 -29.54 41.06 -11.67
N PRO A 434 -30.85 40.96 -12.09
CA PRO A 434 -31.33 41.54 -13.32
C PRO A 434 -31.00 43.02 -13.45
N GLY A 435 -30.53 43.43 -14.64
CA GLY A 435 -30.19 44.82 -14.93
C GLY A 435 -28.89 45.35 -14.27
N VAL A 436 -28.18 44.51 -13.49
CA VAL A 436 -26.92 44.87 -12.82
C VAL A 436 -25.74 44.41 -13.65
N ALA A 437 -24.67 45.19 -13.70
CA ALA A 437 -23.47 44.97 -14.44
C ALA A 437 -22.19 45.15 -13.59
N GLY A 438 -21.05 44.83 -14.19
CA GLY A 438 -19.73 44.95 -13.62
C GLY A 438 -19.24 43.60 -13.05
N PRO A 439 -17.92 43.41 -12.97
CA PRO A 439 -17.33 42.15 -12.45
C PRO A 439 -17.68 41.88 -10.98
N LYS A 440 -18.07 42.93 -10.23
CA LYS A 440 -18.47 42.85 -8.82
C LYS A 440 -19.99 43.04 -8.63
N CYS A 441 -20.74 43.22 -9.70
CA CYS A 441 -22.17 43.58 -9.65
C CYS A 441 -22.42 44.90 -8.90
N ASP A 442 -21.66 45.94 -9.19
CA ASP A 442 -21.59 47.20 -8.44
C ASP A 442 -22.25 48.40 -9.17
N ARG A 443 -22.90 48.19 -10.30
CA ARG A 443 -23.54 49.26 -11.11
C ARG A 443 -24.68 48.70 -11.96
N CYS A 444 -25.54 49.59 -12.41
CA CYS A 444 -26.56 49.24 -13.41
C CYS A 444 -25.98 49.00 -14.80
N LEU A 445 -26.60 48.12 -15.56
CA LEU A 445 -26.36 47.92 -16.99
C LEU A 445 -26.79 49.20 -17.75
N LEU A 446 -26.19 49.44 -18.92
CA LEU A 446 -26.61 50.55 -19.78
C LEU A 446 -28.08 50.38 -20.13
N GLY A 447 -28.90 51.46 -20.02
CA GLY A 447 -30.34 51.39 -20.20
C GLY A 447 -31.10 50.88 -18.96
N TYR A 448 -30.44 50.83 -17.80
CA TYR A 448 -31.03 50.49 -16.51
C TYR A 448 -30.66 51.51 -15.42
N TRP A 449 -31.56 51.71 -14.45
CA TRP A 449 -31.41 52.68 -13.36
C TRP A 449 -31.84 52.08 -12.00
N GLY A 450 -31.64 52.79 -10.92
CA GLY A 450 -32.17 52.45 -9.59
C GLY A 450 -31.48 51.24 -8.97
N PHE A 451 -30.13 51.26 -8.83
CA PHE A 451 -29.36 50.21 -8.18
C PHE A 451 -29.86 49.92 -6.78
N GLY A 452 -30.42 48.75 -6.55
CA GLY A 452 -31.05 48.41 -5.28
C GLY A 452 -31.13 46.90 -5.01
N GLU A 453 -31.87 46.52 -3.95
CA GLU A 453 -31.99 45.12 -3.51
C GLU A 453 -32.62 44.18 -4.54
N ASN A 454 -33.46 44.71 -5.43
CA ASN A 454 -34.09 43.92 -6.50
C ASN A 454 -33.33 43.95 -7.84
N GLY A 455 -32.14 44.53 -7.85
CA GLY A 455 -31.36 44.78 -9.07
C GLY A 455 -31.57 46.18 -9.59
N CYS A 456 -31.48 46.35 -10.92
CA CYS A 456 -31.76 47.62 -11.61
C CYS A 456 -33.00 47.49 -12.52
N GLN A 457 -33.76 48.55 -12.60
CA GLN A 457 -34.97 48.63 -13.46
C GLN A 457 -34.62 49.14 -14.86
N PRO A 458 -35.28 48.67 -15.93
CA PRO A 458 -35.07 49.20 -17.26
C PRO A 458 -35.54 50.65 -17.36
N CYS A 459 -34.83 51.46 -18.15
CA CYS A 459 -35.29 52.82 -18.49
C CYS A 459 -36.55 52.74 -19.36
N ASP A 460 -37.54 53.55 -19.04
CA ASP A 460 -38.76 53.72 -19.91
C ASP A 460 -38.54 54.87 -20.91
N CYS A 461 -37.45 54.77 -21.67
CA CYS A 461 -37.01 55.80 -22.60
C CYS A 461 -36.54 55.16 -23.91
N ALA A 462 -36.72 55.90 -25.03
CA ALA A 462 -36.20 55.48 -26.32
C ALA A 462 -34.67 55.40 -26.42
N ARG A 463 -33.95 56.01 -25.43
CA ARG A 463 -32.47 55.98 -25.26
C ARG A 463 -32.11 55.85 -23.78
N ASP A 464 -30.96 56.36 -23.37
CA ASP A 464 -30.44 56.27 -22.00
C ASP A 464 -31.19 57.18 -21.02
N CYS A 465 -31.25 56.75 -19.74
CA CYS A 465 -31.80 57.51 -18.62
C CYS A 465 -30.71 57.79 -17.56
N ASP A 466 -31.00 58.73 -16.68
CA ASP A 466 -30.15 58.96 -15.50
C ASP A 466 -30.13 57.74 -14.59
N LYS A 467 -28.96 57.31 -14.17
CA LYS A 467 -28.74 56.05 -13.44
C LYS A 467 -29.35 56.03 -12.04
N HIS A 468 -29.67 57.23 -11.49
CA HIS A 468 -30.20 57.35 -10.14
C HIS A 468 -31.70 57.67 -10.13
N THR A 469 -32.16 58.54 -11.04
CA THR A 469 -33.55 59.02 -11.05
C THR A 469 -34.43 58.28 -12.02
N GLY A 470 -33.83 57.65 -13.07
CA GLY A 470 -34.59 57.02 -14.15
C GLY A 470 -35.15 58.01 -15.17
N GLU A 471 -34.90 59.31 -15.00
CA GLU A 471 -35.34 60.33 -15.92
C GLU A 471 -34.63 60.24 -17.25
N CYS A 472 -35.36 60.37 -18.34
CA CYS A 472 -34.85 60.34 -19.72
C CYS A 472 -33.90 61.53 -19.96
N LEU A 473 -32.66 61.21 -20.40
CA LEU A 473 -31.70 62.26 -20.77
C LEU A 473 -32.16 62.95 -22.06
N ASN A 474 -32.85 64.09 -21.92
CA ASN A 474 -33.22 64.96 -23.02
C ASN A 474 -31.97 65.73 -23.48
N ASN A 475 -31.30 65.28 -24.51
CA ASN A 475 -30.31 66.08 -25.21
C ASN A 475 -30.97 67.01 -26.21
N TYR A 476 -31.30 68.21 -25.77
CA TYR A 476 -31.25 69.38 -26.64
C TYR A 476 -29.79 69.84 -26.59
N ASP A 477 -28.99 69.47 -27.59
CA ASP A 477 -28.15 70.31 -28.42
C ASP A 477 -27.21 69.47 -29.32
N ASN A 478 -27.37 69.82 -30.62
CA ASN A 478 -26.43 69.80 -31.73
C ASN A 478 -25.61 68.49 -32.07
N GLN A 479 -26.08 67.98 -33.20
CA GLN A 479 -25.28 67.58 -34.36
C GLN A 479 -23.83 67.22 -34.13
N ALA A 480 -23.57 65.92 -34.06
CA ALA A 480 -22.46 65.30 -34.75
C ALA A 480 -22.83 63.90 -35.17
N PHE A 481 -22.93 63.73 -36.46
CA PHE A 481 -23.11 62.46 -37.14
C PHE A 481 -22.02 61.45 -36.70
N PHE A 482 -22.45 60.36 -36.09
CA PHE A 482 -21.73 59.12 -36.24
C PHE A 482 -22.72 58.00 -36.49
N ASN A 483 -22.81 57.63 -37.75
CA ASN A 483 -23.40 56.38 -38.20
C ASN A 483 -22.67 55.23 -37.60
N ILE A 484 -23.26 54.58 -36.62
CA ILE A 484 -22.80 53.25 -36.18
C ILE A 484 -23.83 52.27 -36.69
N PRO A 485 -23.44 51.30 -37.54
CA PRO A 485 -24.35 50.29 -38.05
C PRO A 485 -24.87 49.42 -36.91
N ILE A 486 -26.20 49.24 -36.85
CA ILE A 486 -26.82 48.22 -36.03
C ILE A 486 -26.41 46.87 -36.61
N GLY A 487 -25.48 46.21 -35.97
CA GLY A 487 -24.96 44.93 -36.44
C GLY A 487 -23.55 44.60 -35.94
N GLY A 488 -23.14 45.19 -34.83
CA GLY A 488 -21.83 44.91 -34.22
C GLY A 488 -21.87 43.64 -33.37
N ARG A 489 -21.28 42.61 -33.90
CA ARG A 489 -20.80 41.45 -33.12
C ARG A 489 -20.00 41.95 -31.91
N ILE A 490 -20.24 41.33 -30.77
CA ILE A 490 -19.34 41.44 -29.60
C ILE A 490 -17.93 41.18 -30.10
N PRO A 491 -16.94 42.04 -29.85
CA PRO A 491 -15.59 41.76 -30.27
C PRO A 491 -15.06 40.55 -29.51
N ASP A 492 -14.73 39.51 -30.24
CA ASP A 492 -13.74 38.51 -29.81
C ASP A 492 -12.40 39.26 -29.68
N LEU A 493 -12.07 39.65 -28.48
CA LEU A 493 -10.74 40.15 -28.15
C LEU A 493 -10.25 39.41 -26.93
N ILE A 494 -9.55 38.34 -27.22
CA ILE A 494 -8.20 38.09 -26.75
C ILE A 494 -7.63 36.96 -27.64
N GLN A 495 -6.90 37.36 -28.67
CA GLN A 495 -5.88 36.55 -29.26
C GLN A 495 -4.76 36.48 -28.22
N THR A 496 -4.54 35.33 -27.63
CA THR A 496 -3.33 35.01 -26.89
C THR A 496 -2.19 34.76 -27.87
N PRO A 497 -0.98 35.30 -27.64
CA PRO A 497 0.19 34.92 -28.42
C PRO A 497 0.48 33.43 -28.28
N ALA A 498 0.59 32.78 -29.42
CA ALA A 498 1.14 31.43 -29.49
C ALA A 498 2.61 31.48 -29.03
N ASN A 499 2.92 30.76 -27.98
CA ASN A 499 4.18 30.08 -27.63
C ASN A 499 4.37 30.06 -26.10
N GLU A 500 3.63 29.18 -25.47
CA GLU A 500 4.09 28.50 -24.27
C GLU A 500 3.60 27.05 -24.39
N THR A 501 4.52 26.15 -24.18
CA THR A 501 4.32 24.70 -24.24
C THR A 501 3.14 24.28 -23.35
N GLU A 502 2.01 24.01 -24.00
CA GLU A 502 0.77 23.53 -23.41
C GLU A 502 0.89 22.05 -23.01
N ASP A 503 1.79 21.69 -22.14
CA ASP A 503 1.89 20.30 -21.74
C ASP A 503 1.34 19.98 -20.34
N GLU A 504 0.68 20.90 -19.61
CA GLU A 504 0.28 20.52 -18.25
C GLU A 504 -1.13 20.94 -17.80
N TRP A 505 -1.95 21.62 -18.61
CA TRP A 505 -3.21 22.18 -18.12
C TRP A 505 -4.39 22.07 -19.08
N GLN A 506 -4.36 21.13 -19.99
CA GLN A 506 -5.63 20.61 -20.47
C GLN A 506 -6.30 19.89 -19.30
N TRP A 507 -6.94 20.68 -18.45
CA TRP A 507 -8.16 20.21 -17.83
C TRP A 507 -9.00 19.65 -18.96
N ASN A 508 -8.91 18.35 -19.09
CA ASN A 508 -9.94 17.66 -19.80
C ASN A 508 -11.23 18.02 -19.04
N ASP A 509 -12.10 18.83 -19.62
CA ASP A 509 -13.50 18.94 -19.23
C ASP A 509 -14.12 17.52 -19.12
N HIS A 510 -13.39 16.54 -19.54
CA HIS A 510 -13.62 15.11 -19.41
C HIS A 510 -13.60 14.57 -17.98
N GLU A 511 -12.83 15.16 -17.06
CA GLU A 511 -12.86 14.80 -15.62
C GLU A 511 -13.98 15.54 -14.86
N GLN A 512 -14.59 16.57 -15.44
CA GLN A 512 -15.84 17.16 -14.96
C GLN A 512 -17.07 16.39 -15.49
N GLY A 513 -16.83 15.22 -16.01
CA GLY A 513 -17.87 14.27 -16.33
C GLY A 513 -18.84 14.20 -15.15
N PHE A 514 -20.09 14.32 -15.49
CA PHE A 514 -21.27 14.29 -14.66
C PHE A 514 -21.06 13.72 -13.26
N SER A 515 -21.76 14.20 -12.26
CA SER A 515 -21.70 13.79 -10.84
C SER A 515 -21.64 12.29 -10.57
N ALA A 516 -22.00 11.45 -11.52
CA ALA A 516 -21.82 10.01 -11.47
C ALA A 516 -20.35 9.59 -11.29
N LEU A 517 -19.39 10.39 -11.77
CA LEU A 517 -17.96 10.14 -11.54
C LEU A 517 -17.47 10.69 -10.20
N ARG A 518 -18.18 11.66 -9.60
CA ARG A 518 -17.82 12.23 -8.29
C ARG A 518 -18.44 11.47 -7.13
N HIS A 519 -19.61 10.88 -7.34
CA HIS A 519 -20.37 10.15 -6.34
C HIS A 519 -21.01 8.90 -6.97
N PRO A 520 -20.21 7.93 -7.42
CA PRO A 520 -20.72 6.74 -8.09
C PRO A 520 -21.74 5.97 -7.22
N GLU A 521 -21.60 6.05 -5.90
CA GLU A 521 -22.52 5.45 -4.94
C GLU A 521 -23.91 6.12 -4.91
N LYS A 522 -24.02 7.37 -5.39
CA LYS A 522 -25.29 8.13 -5.43
C LYS A 522 -26.00 8.06 -6.77
N CYS A 523 -25.32 7.57 -7.79
CA CYS A 523 -25.78 7.57 -9.17
C CYS A 523 -25.97 6.14 -9.68
N VAL A 524 -27.13 5.55 -9.38
CA VAL A 524 -27.49 4.23 -9.92
C VAL A 524 -28.30 4.42 -11.20
N CYS A 525 -27.66 4.24 -12.34
CA CYS A 525 -28.34 4.17 -13.63
C CYS A 525 -28.67 2.71 -13.96
N LYS A 526 -29.96 2.40 -14.18
CA LYS A 526 -30.34 1.09 -14.73
C LYS A 526 -29.81 0.99 -16.16
N GLU A 527 -28.78 0.19 -16.38
CA GLU A 527 -28.34 -0.14 -17.72
C GLU A 527 -29.38 -0.98 -18.45
N ARG A 528 -29.82 -0.54 -19.62
CA ARG A 528 -30.65 -1.40 -20.50
C ARG A 528 -29.76 -2.42 -21.19
N ILE A 529 -30.08 -3.69 -20.93
CA ILE A 529 -29.53 -4.81 -21.68
C ILE A 529 -30.17 -4.82 -23.07
N LEU A 530 -29.38 -5.00 -24.14
CA LEU A 530 -29.91 -5.27 -25.47
C LEU A 530 -30.64 -6.61 -25.41
N GLY A 531 -31.94 -6.54 -25.25
CA GLY A 531 -32.81 -7.72 -25.18
C GLY A 531 -33.12 -8.33 -26.55
N SER A 532 -34.22 -9.09 -26.61
CA SER A 532 -34.73 -9.63 -27.87
C SER A 532 -35.07 -8.51 -28.90
N VAL A 533 -35.12 -8.86 -30.19
CA VAL A 533 -35.52 -7.95 -31.26
C VAL A 533 -36.84 -7.28 -30.96
N ALA A 534 -37.82 -8.00 -30.39
CA ALA A 534 -39.12 -7.46 -30.01
C ALA A 534 -39.01 -6.30 -28.98
N ASN A 535 -38.18 -6.45 -27.94
CA ASN A 535 -38.02 -5.43 -26.91
C ASN A 535 -37.30 -4.17 -27.44
N PHE A 536 -36.29 -4.34 -28.33
CA PHE A 536 -35.61 -3.21 -28.95
C PHE A 536 -36.57 -2.38 -29.82
N CYS A 537 -37.41 -3.06 -30.61
CA CYS A 537 -38.37 -2.39 -31.53
C CYS A 537 -39.55 -1.76 -30.78
N GLN A 538 -40.00 -2.33 -29.67
CA GLN A 538 -41.05 -1.77 -28.81
C GLN A 538 -40.69 -0.35 -28.30
N MET A 539 -39.42 -0.06 -28.09
CA MET A 539 -38.95 1.22 -27.56
C MET A 539 -39.06 2.36 -28.59
N LYS A 540 -39.33 2.05 -29.86
CA LYS A 540 -39.54 3.02 -30.96
C LYS A 540 -38.52 4.16 -30.96
N TYR A 541 -37.25 3.84 -30.82
CA TYR A 541 -36.18 4.85 -30.85
C TYR A 541 -36.26 5.68 -32.13
N ALA A 542 -36.21 7.01 -31.97
CA ALA A 542 -36.25 7.94 -33.08
C ALA A 542 -34.93 7.89 -33.87
N TYR A 543 -33.80 7.77 -33.19
CA TYR A 543 -32.48 7.68 -33.81
C TYR A 543 -31.63 6.60 -33.19
N VAL A 544 -30.64 6.08 -33.96
CA VAL A 544 -29.62 5.16 -33.53
C VAL A 544 -28.31 5.51 -34.19
N ILE A 545 -27.29 5.83 -33.39
CA ILE A 545 -25.99 6.28 -33.88
C ILE A 545 -24.82 5.56 -33.19
N LYS A 546 -23.67 5.46 -33.90
CA LYS A 546 -22.36 5.30 -33.28
C LYS A 546 -21.72 6.66 -33.15
N ALA A 547 -21.38 7.07 -31.96
CA ALA A 547 -20.78 8.37 -31.73
C ALA A 547 -19.65 8.28 -30.69
N LYS A 548 -18.61 9.11 -30.88
CA LYS A 548 -17.54 9.33 -29.88
C LYS A 548 -17.93 10.53 -29.04
N ILE A 549 -17.90 10.39 -27.73
CA ILE A 549 -18.12 11.52 -26.82
C ILE A 549 -16.89 12.42 -26.89
N LEU A 550 -17.08 13.71 -27.15
CA LEU A 550 -16.01 14.70 -27.20
C LEU A 550 -15.92 15.49 -25.89
N SER A 551 -17.05 16.04 -25.44
CA SER A 551 -17.13 16.82 -24.21
C SER A 551 -18.54 16.75 -23.64
N ALA A 552 -18.65 17.04 -22.36
CA ALA A 552 -19.91 17.10 -21.65
C ALA A 552 -19.94 18.38 -20.79
N HIS A 553 -21.02 19.16 -20.93
CA HIS A 553 -21.18 20.44 -20.27
C HIS A 553 -22.47 20.44 -19.45
N ASP A 554 -22.38 20.82 -18.19
CA ASP A 554 -23.55 21.09 -17.34
C ASP A 554 -23.96 22.57 -17.57
N LYS A 555 -25.16 22.77 -18.11
CA LYS A 555 -25.76 24.10 -18.35
C LYS A 555 -26.69 24.55 -17.22
N GLY A 556 -26.68 23.84 -16.08
CA GLY A 556 -27.48 24.13 -14.90
C GLY A 556 -28.91 23.57 -14.98
N THR A 557 -29.63 23.80 -16.06
CA THR A 557 -30.98 23.26 -16.28
C THR A 557 -30.98 21.96 -17.06
N HIS A 558 -29.93 21.69 -17.80
CA HIS A 558 -29.75 20.48 -18.61
C HIS A 558 -28.26 20.20 -18.84
N ALA A 559 -27.96 18.96 -19.18
CA ALA A 559 -26.65 18.59 -19.64
C ALA A 559 -26.60 18.62 -21.17
N GLU A 560 -25.49 19.12 -21.71
CA GLU A 560 -25.20 19.10 -23.15
C GLU A 560 -23.93 18.28 -23.38
N VAL A 561 -24.02 17.24 -24.20
CA VAL A 561 -22.91 16.40 -24.57
C VAL A 561 -22.60 16.55 -26.03
N ILE A 562 -21.38 16.98 -26.35
CA ILE A 562 -20.93 17.10 -27.74
C ILE A 562 -20.36 15.76 -28.17
N VAL A 563 -20.90 15.23 -29.26
CA VAL A 563 -20.49 13.93 -29.81
C VAL A 563 -20.07 14.06 -31.27
N LYS A 564 -19.04 13.30 -31.66
CA LYS A 564 -18.68 13.10 -33.06
C LYS A 564 -19.41 11.88 -33.60
N VAL A 565 -20.41 12.09 -34.44
CA VAL A 565 -21.19 11.02 -35.06
C VAL A 565 -20.32 10.30 -36.09
N LYS A 566 -20.00 9.02 -35.84
CA LYS A 566 -19.21 8.17 -36.75
C LYS A 566 -20.05 7.37 -37.72
N LYS A 567 -21.21 6.88 -37.28
CA LYS A 567 -22.16 6.12 -38.11
C LYS A 567 -23.59 6.37 -37.67
N VAL A 568 -24.48 6.58 -38.63
CA VAL A 568 -25.93 6.64 -38.42
C VAL A 568 -26.52 5.29 -38.81
N LEU A 569 -27.18 4.60 -37.88
CA LEU A 569 -27.87 3.33 -38.10
C LEU A 569 -29.37 3.53 -38.35
N LYS A 570 -29.97 4.50 -37.66
CA LYS A 570 -31.34 4.99 -37.87
C LYS A 570 -31.36 6.49 -37.68
N SER A 571 -32.10 7.21 -38.53
CA SER A 571 -32.39 8.64 -38.40
C SER A 571 -33.90 8.82 -38.31
N GLY A 572 -34.33 9.74 -37.45
CA GLY A 572 -35.69 10.16 -37.34
C GLY A 572 -36.00 11.39 -38.24
N ARG A 573 -36.85 12.29 -37.75
CA ARG A 573 -37.18 13.55 -38.44
C ARG A 573 -36.03 14.56 -38.30
N VAL A 574 -35.30 14.55 -37.21
CA VAL A 574 -34.12 15.39 -37.01
C VAL A 574 -32.97 14.85 -37.87
N LYS A 575 -32.50 15.68 -38.80
CA LYS A 575 -31.41 15.30 -39.72
C LYS A 575 -30.07 15.11 -38.96
N ILE A 576 -29.51 13.94 -39.01
CA ILE A 576 -28.23 13.60 -38.35
C ILE A 576 -27.15 13.40 -39.42
N THR A 577 -26.12 14.23 -39.39
CA THR A 577 -24.94 14.13 -40.26
C THR A 577 -23.74 13.51 -39.52
N ARG A 578 -22.74 13.04 -40.28
CA ARG A 578 -21.47 12.53 -39.70
C ARG A 578 -20.54 13.69 -39.31
N SER A 579 -20.97 14.48 -38.33
CA SER A 579 -20.28 15.68 -37.83
C SER A 579 -20.41 15.75 -36.32
N ASN A 580 -19.88 16.80 -35.73
CA ASN A 580 -20.11 17.08 -34.30
C ASN A 580 -21.57 17.50 -34.10
N ARG A 581 -22.18 16.92 -33.07
CA ARG A 581 -23.57 17.14 -32.72
C ARG A 581 -23.74 17.15 -31.21
N SER A 582 -24.65 17.98 -30.70
CA SER A 582 -25.06 17.95 -29.30
C SER A 582 -26.15 16.92 -29.07
N ILE A 583 -26.02 16.15 -28.03
CA ILE A 583 -27.06 15.29 -27.46
C ILE A 583 -27.36 15.77 -26.04
N TYR A 584 -28.58 15.59 -25.58
CA TYR A 584 -29.07 16.14 -24.33
C TYR A 584 -29.50 15.01 -23.39
N PRO A 585 -28.62 14.55 -22.47
CA PRO A 585 -28.97 13.58 -21.46
C PRO A 585 -29.93 14.19 -20.43
N GLU A 586 -30.84 13.37 -19.93
CA GLU A 586 -31.71 13.75 -18.83
C GLU A 586 -30.87 13.92 -17.55
N SER A 587 -30.86 15.14 -17.02
CA SER A 587 -30.10 15.49 -15.84
C SER A 587 -30.98 15.39 -14.59
N TRP A 588 -30.56 14.61 -13.61
CA TRP A 588 -31.15 14.60 -12.27
C TRP A 588 -30.55 15.74 -11.45
N THR A 589 -31.01 16.94 -11.65
CA THR A 589 -30.49 18.17 -11.05
C THR A 589 -30.39 18.12 -9.53
N ASN A 590 -31.28 17.40 -8.84
CA ASN A 590 -31.29 17.29 -7.37
C ASN A 590 -30.21 16.39 -6.82
N ARG A 591 -29.50 15.62 -7.65
CA ARG A 591 -28.45 14.68 -7.24
C ARG A 591 -27.17 14.82 -8.06
N GLY A 592 -27.15 15.73 -9.04
CA GLY A 592 -25.98 15.98 -9.89
C GLY A 592 -25.56 14.81 -10.76
N CYS A 593 -26.46 13.86 -11.03
CA CYS A 593 -26.19 12.69 -11.86
C CYS A 593 -26.86 12.82 -13.23
N THR A 594 -26.19 12.35 -14.27
CA THR A 594 -26.82 12.11 -15.57
C THR A 594 -26.94 10.62 -15.81
N CYS A 595 -28.11 10.19 -16.18
CA CYS A 595 -28.37 8.84 -16.64
C CYS A 595 -28.89 8.86 -18.08
N PRO A 596 -28.27 8.11 -18.98
CA PRO A 596 -27.13 7.22 -18.80
C PRO A 596 -25.78 7.95 -18.68
N ILE A 597 -24.78 7.27 -18.12
CA ILE A 597 -23.41 7.81 -17.98
C ILE A 597 -22.72 7.80 -19.34
N LEU A 598 -22.17 8.96 -19.75
CA LEU A 598 -21.47 9.17 -21.01
C LEU A 598 -20.05 9.65 -20.75
N ASN A 599 -19.06 8.77 -20.90
CA ASN A 599 -17.66 9.08 -20.67
C ASN A 599 -17.01 9.67 -21.92
N PRO A 600 -16.38 10.84 -21.84
CA PRO A 600 -15.64 11.43 -22.94
C PRO A 600 -14.50 10.54 -23.44
N GLY A 601 -14.17 10.66 -24.72
CA GLY A 601 -13.15 9.84 -25.37
C GLY A 601 -13.63 8.45 -25.80
N VAL A 602 -14.76 7.96 -25.29
CA VAL A 602 -15.30 6.62 -25.54
C VAL A 602 -16.29 6.64 -26.70
N ASP A 603 -16.25 5.61 -27.54
CA ASP A 603 -17.23 5.36 -28.58
C ASP A 603 -18.45 4.64 -27.97
N TYR A 604 -19.64 5.13 -28.24
CA TYR A 604 -20.89 4.53 -27.78
C TYR A 604 -21.84 4.19 -28.95
N LEU A 605 -22.65 3.16 -28.73
CA LEU A 605 -23.92 2.95 -29.43
C LEU A 605 -24.98 3.67 -28.64
N ILE A 606 -25.64 4.67 -29.26
CA ILE A 606 -26.65 5.49 -28.63
C ILE A 606 -27.96 5.37 -29.43
N ALA A 607 -29.05 5.00 -28.77
CA ALA A 607 -30.39 5.02 -29.33
C ALA A 607 -31.30 5.80 -28.37
N GLY A 608 -31.97 6.81 -28.90
CA GLY A 608 -32.76 7.74 -28.11
C GLY A 608 -33.96 8.31 -28.84
N GLN A 609 -34.58 9.30 -28.20
CA GLN A 609 -35.73 10.07 -28.75
C GLN A 609 -35.25 11.41 -29.30
N GLU A 610 -36.08 12.08 -30.07
CA GLU A 610 -35.81 13.40 -30.60
C GLU A 610 -36.91 14.40 -30.23
N ASP A 611 -36.56 15.65 -30.01
CA ASP A 611 -37.48 16.76 -29.95
C ASP A 611 -37.43 17.53 -31.29
N THR A 612 -38.44 17.32 -32.10
CA THR A 612 -38.52 17.92 -33.44
C THR A 612 -38.74 19.43 -33.39
N ARG A 613 -39.30 19.98 -32.30
CA ARG A 613 -39.54 21.42 -32.12
C ARG A 613 -38.23 22.17 -31.86
N THR A 614 -37.38 21.60 -31.02
CA THR A 614 -36.10 22.22 -30.66
C THR A 614 -34.92 21.66 -31.44
N ASN A 615 -35.16 20.71 -32.36
CA ASN A 615 -34.14 20.03 -33.15
C ASN A 615 -33.05 19.33 -32.28
N LYS A 616 -33.46 18.82 -31.10
CA LYS A 616 -32.58 18.21 -30.13
C LYS A 616 -32.66 16.68 -30.15
N LEU A 617 -31.51 16.05 -29.97
CA LEU A 617 -31.40 14.59 -29.74
C LEU A 617 -31.38 14.32 -28.23
N LEU A 618 -32.40 13.63 -27.74
CA LEU A 618 -32.60 13.39 -26.33
C LEU A 618 -32.07 12.01 -25.92
N VAL A 619 -31.43 11.95 -24.76
CA VAL A 619 -30.96 10.72 -24.12
C VAL A 619 -31.50 10.68 -22.72
N ASN A 620 -32.44 9.77 -22.45
CA ASN A 620 -33.10 9.64 -21.16
C ASN A 620 -32.98 8.21 -20.60
N MET A 621 -33.62 7.93 -19.48
CA MET A 621 -33.62 6.61 -18.83
C MET A 621 -34.13 5.47 -19.73
N ASN A 622 -34.90 5.79 -20.77
CA ASN A 622 -35.39 4.80 -21.74
C ASN A 622 -34.45 4.65 -22.94
N SER A 623 -33.42 5.46 -23.05
CA SER A 623 -32.44 5.39 -24.13
C SER A 623 -31.52 4.21 -23.94
N LEU A 624 -31.06 3.60 -25.03
CA LEU A 624 -30.02 2.58 -25.00
C LEU A 624 -28.66 3.25 -25.22
N VAL A 625 -27.79 3.16 -24.24
CA VAL A 625 -26.43 3.66 -24.30
C VAL A 625 -25.47 2.56 -23.86
N LYS A 626 -24.60 2.12 -24.76
CA LYS A 626 -23.60 1.07 -24.47
C LYS A 626 -22.26 1.44 -25.11
N PRO A 627 -21.13 1.19 -24.45
CA PRO A 627 -19.82 1.29 -25.08
C PRO A 627 -19.80 0.47 -26.39
N TRP A 628 -19.22 1.06 -27.44
CA TRP A 628 -19.26 0.45 -28.77
C TRP A 628 -18.45 -0.84 -28.82
N LYS A 629 -19.10 -1.92 -29.27
CA LYS A 629 -18.46 -3.15 -29.70
C LYS A 629 -18.94 -3.48 -31.11
N ALA A 630 -18.09 -4.01 -31.98
CA ALA A 630 -18.43 -4.26 -33.39
C ALA A 630 -19.65 -5.18 -33.56
N HIS A 631 -19.80 -6.20 -32.74
CA HIS A 631 -20.93 -7.12 -32.76
C HIS A 631 -22.27 -6.44 -32.41
N TRP A 632 -22.27 -5.43 -31.48
CA TRP A 632 -23.47 -4.66 -31.15
C TRP A 632 -23.99 -3.86 -32.33
N GLY A 633 -23.07 -3.24 -33.09
CA GLY A 633 -23.46 -2.49 -34.28
C GLY A 633 -24.04 -3.37 -35.37
N LYS A 634 -23.55 -4.57 -35.55
CA LYS A 634 -24.09 -5.56 -36.49
C LYS A 634 -25.46 -6.06 -36.03
N LEU A 635 -25.56 -6.47 -34.75
CA LEU A 635 -26.81 -6.95 -34.16
C LEU A 635 -27.95 -5.91 -34.27
N VAL A 636 -27.67 -4.64 -33.91
CA VAL A 636 -28.68 -3.56 -34.02
C VAL A 636 -29.06 -3.27 -35.46
N ALA A 637 -28.12 -3.28 -36.41
CA ALA A 637 -28.41 -3.12 -37.82
C ALA A 637 -29.31 -4.25 -38.36
N ASP A 638 -29.09 -5.47 -37.92
CA ASP A 638 -29.92 -6.63 -38.26
C ASP A 638 -31.32 -6.52 -37.63
N MET A 639 -31.43 -6.12 -36.36
CA MET A 639 -32.70 -5.85 -35.69
C MET A 639 -33.52 -4.80 -36.40
N LEU A 640 -32.88 -3.70 -36.86
CA LEU A 640 -33.55 -2.65 -37.61
C LEU A 640 -34.04 -3.09 -39.00
N ARG A 641 -33.34 -4.06 -39.65
CA ARG A 641 -33.74 -4.63 -40.93
C ARG A 641 -34.88 -5.65 -40.82
N THR A 642 -34.83 -6.51 -39.82
CA THR A 642 -35.68 -7.70 -39.73
C THR A 642 -36.84 -7.55 -38.76
N GLY A 643 -36.74 -6.74 -37.72
CA GLY A 643 -37.63 -6.79 -36.58
C GLY A 643 -38.39 -5.50 -36.25
N CYS A 644 -38.04 -4.35 -36.80
CA CYS A 644 -38.64 -3.05 -36.50
C CYS A 644 -39.46 -2.47 -37.65
N LYS A 645 -40.20 -3.32 -38.37
CA LYS A 645 -41.15 -2.89 -39.41
C LYS A 645 -42.40 -2.27 -38.78
#